data_bfb84d34ae5c55ed281c27c45995c96c
#
_entry.id   bfb84d34ae5c55ed281c27c45995c96c
#
_cell.length_a   1.000
_cell.length_b   1.000
_cell.length_c   1.000
_cell.angle_alpha   90.00
_cell.angle_beta   90.00
_cell.angle_gamma   90.00
#
_symmetry.space_group_name_H-M   'P 1'
#
loop_
_entity.id
_entity.type
_entity.pdbx_description
1 polymer ?
#
loop_
_entity_poly.entity_id
_entity_poly.type
_entity_poly.pdbx_seq_one_letter_code
_entity_poly.pdbx_strand_id
1 'polypeptide(L)'
;MKLVELVEAGDVAGVVRELGELTPDQRGACAAELTALFEAIARRENTQEERIALCAARLGCQVTPEATAVWIRSHAYFTMDAWTVDLLNLYPVAWRAELAAHLGERATTAGAVFAVTEHLVRDTGCPLPASHEFVLAWLYDRADNRERHPRVLGGAPGADFLERLRADDFAPKLLPLAVARPGRLVFSWHTSERPLEALIGLASEGVVDRGKLIHNLFADMVGDPPHGAQAVVTLEALALTPAEHAGVARERAALVDHLLGRLLEDGTRMEIAPFLVFLGALASTPAEKALVARDYLALLDRSLPVATYAQEVLTRLDEGGLLEPELLTEACERVLLRPEKKLVRAQLGLLDRVARRDPARAGRAMVDAATTFGHREMTLQEQALKLVAKHLKATDDSVLPELRTAAGQLSPGLSARAAELLGAAEPLGTANQFGTPQDTVTEQPHADVQPYADVLPAVPEPRPVPGPLATAAEVAQEVAAVVANDQDVVAFERALDGLVRRAHLDRTALAEALKPVMRREPKSNVDWVQSDLYDVARAVRGDEPRGRAVLMHRAVHINRTTPSRSCSLAGSMLAARLAEAMDVIESGTQPFLLAVPTLSTGALDAAVLVERISALDELGVTPAPVDLAQALLRVAPTSDQSDQRVRAAAEKLGPDAGRRLARWLREGGPAHQDSEPKGWPHCKPPKPASQGWWTPARPGVVMDPPLPQVAAALIGPYVGNSGLANPMAPFWVAQLPHHREELMARDYFEPRMSQRGWPRNLPFVVESGGPAGYSVHLALAFGLIWQTETDSVVDAVLVLAARKQLDADLLGRQLEALLNHGWAYADKASASLRTAAETGAYATVWSVLRAALPGLLGDTPVRGAAAMLALAVECASRCGAKGEIAEVTALADRKGSSQTVKNARLLRDALR
;
A
#
# COMPACT_ATOMS: atom_id res chain seq x y z
N MET A 1 -13.39 29.06 -35.90
CA MET A 1 -12.23 29.98 -35.97
C MET A 1 -12.25 31.03 -34.87
N LYS A 2 -13.24 31.88 -34.74
CA LYS A 2 -13.28 32.94 -33.68
C LYS A 2 -13.26 32.38 -32.25
N LEU A 3 -13.95 31.24 -32.00
CA LEU A 3 -13.95 30.58 -30.68
C LEU A 3 -12.56 30.03 -30.29
N VAL A 4 -11.80 29.48 -31.26
CA VAL A 4 -10.42 28.99 -31.06
C VAL A 4 -9.49 30.15 -30.70
N GLU A 5 -9.58 31.27 -31.41
CA GLU A 5 -8.77 32.49 -31.17
C GLU A 5 -9.02 33.07 -29.77
N LEU A 6 -10.30 33.05 -29.33
CA LEU A 6 -10.66 33.51 -27.97
C LEU A 6 -10.14 32.59 -26.89
N VAL A 7 -10.15 31.27 -27.12
CA VAL A 7 -9.56 30.28 -26.21
C VAL A 7 -8.06 30.45 -26.10
N GLU A 8 -7.35 30.62 -27.24
CA GLU A 8 -5.91 30.85 -27.26
C GLU A 8 -5.48 32.18 -26.63
N ALA A 9 -6.37 33.17 -26.68
CA ALA A 9 -6.20 34.47 -26.00
C ALA A 9 -6.53 34.42 -24.50
N GLY A 10 -7.12 33.31 -23.99
CA GLY A 10 -7.59 33.21 -22.60
C GLY A 10 -8.80 34.10 -22.27
N ASP A 11 -9.52 34.59 -23.28
CA ASP A 11 -10.69 35.48 -23.12
C ASP A 11 -11.97 34.69 -22.81
N VAL A 12 -12.15 34.34 -21.55
CA VAL A 12 -13.32 33.59 -21.07
C VAL A 12 -14.65 34.34 -21.33
N ALA A 13 -14.67 35.65 -21.12
CA ALA A 13 -15.86 36.47 -21.35
C ALA A 13 -16.21 36.56 -22.84
N GLY A 14 -15.20 36.63 -23.72
CA GLY A 14 -15.36 36.54 -25.16
C GLY A 14 -15.92 35.18 -25.60
N VAL A 15 -15.42 34.08 -25.00
CA VAL A 15 -15.93 32.73 -25.26
C VAL A 15 -17.40 32.60 -24.93
N VAL A 16 -17.85 33.06 -23.74
CA VAL A 16 -19.27 32.99 -23.31
C VAL A 16 -20.14 33.81 -24.25
N ARG A 17 -19.69 35.00 -24.65
CA ARG A 17 -20.42 35.88 -25.58
C ARG A 17 -20.57 35.25 -26.96
N GLU A 18 -19.49 34.71 -27.52
CA GLU A 18 -19.49 34.02 -28.81
C GLU A 18 -20.45 32.82 -28.80
N LEU A 19 -20.37 31.99 -27.74
CA LEU A 19 -21.28 30.86 -27.56
C LEU A 19 -22.75 31.27 -27.46
N GLY A 20 -23.04 32.48 -26.94
CA GLY A 20 -24.39 33.05 -26.90
C GLY A 20 -24.94 33.43 -28.27
N GLU A 21 -24.05 33.76 -29.24
CA GLU A 21 -24.40 34.10 -30.60
C GLU A 21 -24.62 32.85 -31.51
N LEU A 22 -24.09 31.68 -31.08
CA LEU A 22 -24.20 30.41 -31.82
C LEU A 22 -25.50 29.67 -31.53
N THR A 23 -26.07 29.06 -32.57
CA THR A 23 -27.18 28.10 -32.40
C THR A 23 -26.68 26.81 -31.75
N PRO A 24 -27.58 25.97 -31.17
CA PRO A 24 -27.19 24.68 -30.59
C PRO A 24 -26.46 23.76 -31.59
N ASP A 25 -26.87 23.71 -32.84
CA ASP A 25 -26.24 22.92 -33.90
C ASP A 25 -24.82 23.43 -34.22
N GLN A 26 -24.63 24.75 -34.23
CA GLN A 26 -23.33 25.37 -34.46
C GLN A 26 -22.39 25.12 -33.27
N ARG A 27 -22.90 25.17 -32.05
CA ARG A 27 -22.13 24.82 -30.86
C ARG A 27 -21.66 23.37 -30.87
N GLY A 28 -22.59 22.45 -31.29
CA GLY A 28 -22.23 21.03 -31.42
C GLY A 28 -21.16 20.79 -32.49
N ALA A 29 -21.20 21.55 -33.62
CA ALA A 29 -20.18 21.43 -34.67
C ALA A 29 -18.77 21.87 -34.21
N CYS A 30 -18.65 22.78 -33.26
CA CYS A 30 -17.35 23.22 -32.70
C CYS A 30 -16.70 22.19 -31.81
N ALA A 31 -17.39 21.17 -31.33
CA ALA A 31 -16.87 20.21 -30.33
C ALA A 31 -15.64 19.45 -30.83
N ALA A 32 -15.60 19.06 -32.11
CA ALA A 32 -14.45 18.35 -32.70
C ALA A 32 -13.21 19.23 -32.78
N GLU A 33 -13.34 20.51 -33.21
CA GLU A 33 -12.23 21.47 -33.25
C GLU A 33 -11.69 21.75 -31.84
N LEU A 34 -12.56 21.89 -30.87
CA LEU A 34 -12.15 22.09 -29.47
C LEU A 34 -11.48 20.86 -28.86
N THR A 35 -11.79 19.66 -29.33
CA THR A 35 -11.07 18.46 -28.90
C THR A 35 -9.64 18.47 -29.46
N ALA A 36 -9.45 18.79 -30.73
CA ALA A 36 -8.12 18.95 -31.34
C ALA A 36 -7.32 20.07 -30.67
N LEU A 37 -7.96 21.20 -30.37
CA LEU A 37 -7.34 22.32 -29.65
C LEU A 37 -6.93 21.93 -28.23
N PHE A 38 -7.75 21.16 -27.52
CA PHE A 38 -7.41 20.63 -26.21
C PHE A 38 -6.13 19.81 -26.24
N GLU A 39 -6.00 18.93 -27.23
CA GLU A 39 -4.77 18.15 -27.42
C GLU A 39 -3.57 19.04 -27.74
N ALA A 40 -3.75 20.07 -28.55
CA ALA A 40 -2.70 21.00 -28.91
C ALA A 40 -2.25 21.85 -27.70
N ILE A 41 -3.19 22.38 -26.92
CA ILE A 41 -2.92 23.16 -25.71
C ILE A 41 -2.27 22.27 -24.62
N ALA A 42 -2.72 21.01 -24.50
CA ALA A 42 -2.15 20.06 -23.56
C ALA A 42 -0.68 19.72 -23.84
N ARG A 43 -0.23 19.85 -25.09
CA ARG A 43 1.16 19.55 -25.52
C ARG A 43 2.14 20.72 -25.36
N ARG A 44 1.67 21.91 -25.00
CA ARG A 44 2.50 23.10 -24.81
C ARG A 44 2.32 23.73 -23.43
N GLU A 45 3.23 24.63 -23.06
CA GLU A 45 2.96 25.51 -21.91
C GLU A 45 1.71 26.36 -22.18
N ASN A 46 0.82 26.41 -21.22
CA ASN A 46 -0.44 27.14 -21.30
C ASN A 46 -0.72 27.92 -20.02
N THR A 47 -1.39 29.04 -20.16
CA THR A 47 -1.80 29.88 -19.03
C THR A 47 -3.03 29.31 -18.33
N GLN A 48 -3.31 29.80 -17.12
CA GLN A 48 -4.53 29.44 -16.40
C GLN A 48 -5.77 29.96 -17.14
N GLU A 49 -5.66 31.14 -17.72
CA GLU A 49 -6.74 31.80 -18.49
C GLU A 49 -7.10 30.99 -19.73
N GLU A 50 -6.11 30.51 -20.50
CA GLU A 50 -6.34 29.63 -21.66
C GLU A 50 -7.08 28.35 -21.27
N ARG A 51 -6.72 27.75 -20.12
CA ARG A 51 -7.42 26.55 -19.61
C ARG A 51 -8.86 26.80 -19.23
N ILE A 52 -9.12 27.93 -18.55
CA ILE A 52 -10.48 28.32 -18.16
C ILE A 52 -11.29 28.60 -19.41
N ALA A 53 -10.75 29.32 -20.37
CA ALA A 53 -11.42 29.66 -21.65
C ALA A 53 -11.78 28.38 -22.45
N LEU A 54 -10.85 27.43 -22.51
CA LEU A 54 -11.08 26.11 -23.13
C LEU A 54 -12.16 25.31 -22.40
N CYS A 55 -12.15 25.32 -21.04
CA CYS A 55 -13.18 24.71 -20.22
C CYS A 55 -14.56 25.31 -20.54
N ALA A 56 -14.66 26.64 -20.57
CA ALA A 56 -15.91 27.34 -20.92
C ALA A 56 -16.40 26.99 -22.32
N ALA A 57 -15.49 26.98 -23.31
CA ALA A 57 -15.82 26.65 -24.69
C ALA A 57 -16.34 25.20 -24.80
N ARG A 58 -15.67 24.25 -24.20
CA ARG A 58 -16.05 22.83 -24.21
C ARG A 58 -17.36 22.56 -23.49
N LEU A 59 -17.61 23.22 -22.35
CA LEU A 59 -18.87 23.11 -21.62
C LEU A 59 -20.03 23.66 -22.48
N GLY A 60 -19.85 24.83 -23.09
CA GLY A 60 -20.87 25.47 -23.90
C GLY A 60 -21.14 24.78 -25.23
N CYS A 61 -20.28 23.89 -25.70
CA CYS A 61 -20.49 23.07 -26.90
C CYS A 61 -21.13 21.71 -26.61
N GLN A 62 -21.48 21.40 -25.36
CA GLN A 62 -22.26 20.19 -25.04
C GLN A 62 -23.72 20.42 -25.46
N VAL A 63 -24.29 19.45 -26.22
CA VAL A 63 -25.63 19.60 -26.83
C VAL A 63 -26.73 19.11 -25.88
N THR A 64 -26.46 18.02 -25.14
CA THR A 64 -27.51 17.42 -24.30
C THR A 64 -27.19 17.58 -22.80
N PRO A 65 -28.22 17.63 -21.94
CA PRO A 65 -28.07 17.69 -20.50
C PRO A 65 -27.23 16.51 -19.95
N GLU A 66 -27.46 15.30 -20.48
CA GLU A 66 -26.76 14.10 -20.07
C GLU A 66 -25.25 14.18 -20.40
N ALA A 67 -24.88 14.54 -21.64
CA ALA A 67 -23.48 14.71 -22.03
C ALA A 67 -22.79 15.80 -21.20
N THR A 68 -23.51 16.89 -20.92
CA THR A 68 -23.01 17.98 -20.05
C THR A 68 -22.79 17.50 -18.63
N ALA A 69 -23.69 16.70 -18.06
CA ALA A 69 -23.53 16.12 -16.73
C ALA A 69 -22.33 15.17 -16.66
N VAL A 70 -22.13 14.33 -17.70
CA VAL A 70 -20.94 13.48 -17.82
C VAL A 70 -19.68 14.32 -17.90
N TRP A 71 -19.68 15.37 -18.71
CA TRP A 71 -18.53 16.26 -18.85
C TRP A 71 -18.18 16.96 -17.53
N ILE A 72 -19.13 17.55 -16.82
CA ILE A 72 -18.91 18.22 -15.53
C ILE A 72 -18.32 17.23 -14.51
N ARG A 73 -18.87 16.00 -14.42
CA ARG A 73 -18.36 14.98 -13.49
C ARG A 73 -16.96 14.50 -13.80
N SER A 74 -16.58 14.46 -15.07
CA SER A 74 -15.26 14.00 -15.50
C SER A 74 -14.14 15.03 -15.33
N HIS A 75 -14.49 16.32 -15.08
CA HIS A 75 -13.53 17.40 -14.93
C HIS A 75 -13.35 17.80 -13.45
N ALA A 76 -12.52 17.06 -12.72
CA ALA A 76 -12.29 17.22 -11.28
C ALA A 76 -11.82 18.61 -10.82
N TYR A 77 -11.38 19.46 -11.76
CA TYR A 77 -10.94 20.85 -11.50
C TYR A 77 -11.92 21.90 -11.99
N PHE A 78 -13.09 21.47 -12.41
CA PHE A 78 -14.16 22.39 -12.74
C PHE A 78 -14.59 23.16 -11.47
N THR A 79 -14.68 24.48 -11.57
CA THR A 79 -15.09 25.37 -10.48
C THR A 79 -16.38 26.10 -10.87
N MET A 80 -17.22 26.37 -9.87
CA MET A 80 -18.43 27.16 -10.08
C MET A 80 -18.08 28.66 -10.01
N ASP A 81 -17.71 29.22 -11.16
CA ASP A 81 -17.37 30.63 -11.31
C ASP A 81 -18.51 31.41 -11.99
N ALA A 82 -18.42 32.75 -12.03
CA ALA A 82 -19.42 33.58 -12.67
C ALA A 82 -19.67 33.22 -14.14
N TRP A 83 -18.63 32.88 -14.90
CA TRP A 83 -18.75 32.46 -16.28
C TRP A 83 -19.55 31.16 -16.48
N THR A 84 -19.52 30.26 -15.48
CA THR A 84 -20.29 29.01 -15.50
C THR A 84 -21.80 29.33 -15.41
N VAL A 85 -22.17 30.24 -14.53
CA VAL A 85 -23.57 30.71 -14.41
C VAL A 85 -24.03 31.36 -15.71
N ASP A 86 -23.20 32.28 -16.26
CA ASP A 86 -23.52 32.97 -17.52
C ASP A 86 -23.70 32.00 -18.67
N LEU A 87 -22.85 31.00 -18.75
CA LEU A 87 -22.90 29.96 -19.78
C LEU A 87 -24.15 29.06 -19.64
N LEU A 88 -24.47 28.61 -18.42
CA LEU A 88 -25.66 27.78 -18.18
C LEU A 88 -26.94 28.55 -18.48
N ASN A 89 -26.95 29.86 -18.28
CA ASN A 89 -28.09 30.75 -18.61
C ASN A 89 -28.35 30.84 -20.11
N LEU A 90 -27.44 30.43 -20.99
CA LEU A 90 -27.69 30.32 -22.43
C LEU A 90 -28.64 29.18 -22.79
N TYR A 91 -28.93 28.26 -21.90
CA TYR A 91 -29.79 27.11 -22.13
C TYR A 91 -31.20 27.33 -21.56
N PRO A 92 -32.24 26.72 -22.22
CA PRO A 92 -33.63 26.81 -21.74
C PRO A 92 -33.78 26.25 -20.30
N VAL A 93 -34.76 26.77 -19.56
CA VAL A 93 -35.05 26.34 -18.16
C VAL A 93 -35.28 24.82 -18.08
N ALA A 94 -36.01 24.24 -19.02
CA ALA A 94 -36.28 22.81 -19.05
C ALA A 94 -35.00 21.99 -19.21
N TRP A 95 -34.07 22.42 -20.06
CA TRP A 95 -32.79 21.78 -20.28
C TRP A 95 -31.92 21.86 -19.00
N ARG A 96 -31.92 23.02 -18.32
CA ARG A 96 -31.21 23.24 -17.06
C ARG A 96 -31.76 22.37 -15.92
N ALA A 97 -33.08 22.19 -15.87
CA ALA A 97 -33.75 21.31 -14.91
C ALA A 97 -33.38 19.83 -15.12
N GLU A 98 -33.31 19.40 -16.38
CA GLU A 98 -32.89 18.04 -16.75
C GLU A 98 -31.40 17.82 -16.43
N LEU A 99 -30.53 18.81 -16.66
CA LEU A 99 -29.13 18.78 -16.23
C LEU A 99 -29.00 18.61 -14.70
N ALA A 100 -29.81 19.34 -13.92
CA ALA A 100 -29.83 19.20 -12.47
C ALA A 100 -30.19 17.77 -12.02
N ALA A 101 -31.18 17.15 -12.68
CA ALA A 101 -31.57 15.77 -12.41
C ALA A 101 -30.41 14.79 -12.71
N HIS A 102 -29.78 14.90 -13.87
CA HIS A 102 -28.65 14.04 -14.24
C HIS A 102 -27.43 14.23 -13.33
N LEU A 103 -27.10 15.44 -12.89
CA LEU A 103 -26.03 15.70 -11.94
C LEU A 103 -26.36 15.13 -10.56
N GLY A 104 -27.61 15.23 -10.13
CA GLY A 104 -28.07 14.77 -8.84
C GLY A 104 -28.18 13.26 -8.69
N GLU A 105 -28.40 12.53 -9.77
CA GLU A 105 -28.44 11.04 -9.75
C GLU A 105 -27.12 10.42 -9.32
N ARG A 106 -25.99 11.04 -9.66
CA ARG A 106 -24.64 10.57 -9.39
C ARG A 106 -23.73 11.72 -8.95
N ALA A 107 -24.19 12.50 -7.97
CA ALA A 107 -23.38 13.55 -7.41
C ALA A 107 -22.09 12.96 -6.81
N THR A 108 -20.94 13.43 -7.28
CA THR A 108 -19.65 13.13 -6.63
C THR A 108 -19.47 14.09 -5.46
N THR A 109 -18.67 13.70 -4.48
CA THR A 109 -18.23 14.57 -3.36
C THR A 109 -17.35 15.75 -3.85
N ALA A 110 -17.15 15.91 -5.16
CA ALA A 110 -16.49 17.06 -5.74
C ALA A 110 -17.38 18.29 -5.60
N GLY A 111 -16.97 19.26 -4.79
CA GLY A 111 -17.74 20.43 -4.42
C GLY A 111 -18.31 21.24 -5.59
N ALA A 112 -17.65 21.25 -6.74
CA ALA A 112 -18.13 21.93 -7.94
C ALA A 112 -19.39 21.28 -8.55
N VAL A 113 -19.50 19.95 -8.57
CA VAL A 113 -20.70 19.25 -9.09
C VAL A 113 -21.90 19.56 -8.21
N PHE A 114 -21.72 19.56 -6.88
CA PHE A 114 -22.78 19.93 -5.95
C PHE A 114 -23.19 21.39 -6.14
N ALA A 115 -22.24 22.34 -6.20
CA ALA A 115 -22.50 23.76 -6.36
C ALA A 115 -23.29 24.06 -7.65
N VAL A 116 -22.95 23.44 -8.78
CA VAL A 116 -23.70 23.56 -10.03
C VAL A 116 -25.11 22.99 -9.88
N THR A 117 -25.25 21.81 -9.27
CA THR A 117 -26.56 21.17 -9.07
C THR A 117 -27.45 22.02 -8.17
N GLU A 118 -26.90 22.51 -7.06
CA GLU A 118 -27.63 23.40 -6.16
C GLU A 118 -28.09 24.68 -6.87
N HIS A 119 -27.20 25.33 -7.62
CA HIS A 119 -27.54 26.51 -8.40
C HIS A 119 -28.70 26.24 -9.35
N LEU A 120 -28.61 25.15 -10.12
CA LEU A 120 -29.66 24.78 -11.10
C LEU A 120 -30.99 24.45 -10.42
N VAL A 121 -30.98 23.75 -9.27
CA VAL A 121 -32.20 23.45 -8.51
C VAL A 121 -32.87 24.75 -8.01
N ARG A 122 -32.09 25.71 -7.51
CA ARG A 122 -32.62 27.02 -7.04
C ARG A 122 -33.10 27.87 -8.17
N ASP A 123 -32.39 27.88 -9.31
CA ASP A 123 -32.71 28.70 -10.47
C ASP A 123 -33.94 28.18 -11.24
N THR A 124 -34.07 26.87 -11.40
CA THR A 124 -35.17 26.28 -12.18
C THR A 124 -36.38 25.88 -11.35
N GLY A 125 -36.23 25.75 -10.04
CA GLY A 125 -37.27 25.23 -9.14
C GLY A 125 -37.58 23.76 -9.35
N CYS A 126 -36.68 23.00 -10.03
CA CYS A 126 -36.87 21.56 -10.29
C CYS A 126 -36.85 20.74 -8.98
N PRO A 127 -37.35 19.51 -8.98
CA PRO A 127 -37.31 18.64 -7.81
C PRO A 127 -35.88 18.48 -7.28
N LEU A 128 -35.73 18.57 -5.95
CA LEU A 128 -34.44 18.36 -5.27
C LEU A 128 -33.99 16.91 -5.42
N PRO A 129 -32.77 16.64 -5.89
CA PRO A 129 -32.23 15.28 -5.98
C PRO A 129 -32.22 14.58 -4.62
N ALA A 130 -32.59 13.30 -4.61
CA ALA A 130 -32.70 12.49 -3.39
C ALA A 130 -31.69 11.33 -3.37
N SER A 131 -30.70 11.32 -4.27
CA SER A 131 -29.63 10.30 -4.28
C SER A 131 -28.77 10.43 -3.02
N HIS A 132 -28.27 9.30 -2.54
CA HIS A 132 -27.40 9.30 -1.37
C HIS A 132 -26.13 10.14 -1.58
N GLU A 133 -25.57 10.07 -2.78
CA GLU A 133 -24.40 10.84 -3.20
C GLU A 133 -24.65 12.35 -3.13
N PHE A 134 -25.84 12.81 -3.53
CA PHE A 134 -26.23 14.20 -3.43
C PHE A 134 -26.35 14.66 -1.97
N VAL A 135 -26.96 13.82 -1.12
CA VAL A 135 -27.10 14.09 0.32
C VAL A 135 -25.73 14.21 1.00
N LEU A 136 -24.79 13.30 0.67
CA LEU A 136 -23.43 13.37 1.18
C LEU A 136 -22.72 14.65 0.69
N ALA A 137 -22.81 14.95 -0.61
CA ALA A 137 -22.18 16.14 -1.16
C ALA A 137 -22.73 17.43 -0.50
N TRP A 138 -24.03 17.49 -0.24
CA TRP A 138 -24.66 18.57 0.51
C TRP A 138 -24.09 18.72 1.92
N LEU A 139 -24.00 17.63 2.69
CA LEU A 139 -23.44 17.65 4.04
C LEU A 139 -21.97 18.06 4.06
N TYR A 140 -21.18 17.56 3.11
CA TYR A 140 -19.77 17.92 3.00
C TYR A 140 -19.55 19.37 2.61
N ASP A 141 -20.35 19.90 1.69
CA ASP A 141 -20.28 21.31 1.30
C ASP A 141 -20.59 22.22 2.50
N ARG A 142 -21.63 21.87 3.28
CA ARG A 142 -22.00 22.64 4.50
C ARG A 142 -20.98 22.50 5.63
N ALA A 143 -20.26 21.37 5.69
CA ALA A 143 -19.20 21.14 6.68
C ALA A 143 -17.85 21.76 6.28
N ASP A 144 -17.61 22.02 4.98
CA ASP A 144 -16.37 22.66 4.52
C ASP A 144 -16.47 24.18 4.66
N ASN A 145 -16.02 24.67 5.80
CA ASN A 145 -16.04 26.11 6.15
C ASN A 145 -14.97 26.93 5.37
N ARG A 146 -14.45 26.42 4.25
CA ARG A 146 -13.52 27.18 3.41
C ARG A 146 -14.30 28.21 2.62
N GLU A 147 -13.87 29.45 2.71
CA GLU A 147 -14.36 30.65 2.00
C GLU A 147 -14.36 30.52 0.45
N ARG A 148 -14.59 29.33 -0.08
CA ARG A 148 -14.46 29.07 -1.52
C ARG A 148 -15.56 29.69 -2.38
N HIS A 149 -16.75 29.98 -1.80
CA HIS A 149 -17.86 30.52 -2.59
C HIS A 149 -18.71 31.54 -1.80
N PRO A 150 -18.16 32.72 -1.43
CA PRO A 150 -18.93 33.71 -0.66
C PRO A 150 -20.12 34.35 -1.40
N ARG A 151 -20.25 34.09 -2.72
CA ARG A 151 -21.23 34.81 -3.55
C ARG A 151 -22.52 34.05 -3.88
N VAL A 152 -22.58 32.74 -3.67
CA VAL A 152 -23.69 31.88 -4.09
C VAL A 152 -24.55 31.41 -2.92
N LEU A 153 -23.98 31.30 -1.73
CA LEU A 153 -24.65 30.74 -0.55
C LEU A 153 -24.74 31.82 0.54
N GLY A 154 -25.91 32.33 0.79
CA GLY A 154 -26.21 33.41 1.74
C GLY A 154 -26.01 33.06 3.22
N GLY A 155 -25.00 32.31 3.59
CA GLY A 155 -24.63 31.99 4.98
C GLY A 155 -23.77 33.11 5.58
N ALA A 156 -24.09 33.52 6.79
CA ALA A 156 -23.30 34.50 7.54
C ALA A 156 -21.90 33.91 7.84
N PRO A 157 -20.80 34.66 7.57
CA PRO A 157 -19.46 34.22 7.96
C PRO A 157 -19.38 33.97 9.47
N GLY A 158 -18.90 32.78 9.88
CA GLY A 158 -18.71 32.45 11.29
C GLY A 158 -19.88 31.73 12.00
N ALA A 159 -20.95 31.37 11.28
CA ALA A 159 -22.02 30.54 11.86
C ALA A 159 -21.51 29.09 12.06
N ASP A 160 -21.88 28.51 13.22
CA ASP A 160 -21.62 27.10 13.54
C ASP A 160 -22.30 26.18 12.49
N PHE A 161 -21.69 25.03 12.24
CA PHE A 161 -22.19 24.09 11.25
C PHE A 161 -23.63 23.65 11.51
N LEU A 162 -23.99 23.41 12.77
CA LEU A 162 -25.38 23.15 13.18
C LEU A 162 -26.34 24.28 12.82
N GLU A 163 -25.94 25.54 13.04
CA GLU A 163 -26.75 26.70 12.68
C GLU A 163 -26.93 26.81 11.16
N ARG A 164 -25.88 26.53 10.38
CA ARG A 164 -25.98 26.51 8.92
C ARG A 164 -26.94 25.43 8.42
N LEU A 165 -26.88 24.21 9.02
CA LEU A 165 -27.82 23.14 8.69
C LEU A 165 -29.27 23.49 9.05
N ARG A 166 -29.52 24.16 10.20
CA ARG A 166 -30.86 24.59 10.59
C ARG A 166 -31.42 25.66 9.67
N ALA A 167 -30.56 26.53 9.17
CA ALA A 167 -30.95 27.62 8.26
C ALA A 167 -31.08 27.19 6.80
N ASP A 168 -30.69 25.97 6.45
CA ASP A 168 -30.67 25.48 5.07
C ASP A 168 -32.08 25.03 4.62
N ASP A 169 -32.60 25.61 3.53
CA ASP A 169 -33.90 25.28 2.95
C ASP A 169 -34.02 23.83 2.47
N PHE A 170 -32.89 23.16 2.22
CA PHE A 170 -32.84 21.75 1.82
C PHE A 170 -32.86 20.77 3.01
N ALA A 171 -32.50 21.25 4.20
CA ALA A 171 -32.38 20.41 5.38
C ALA A 171 -33.65 19.59 5.70
N PRO A 172 -34.89 20.17 5.68
CA PRO A 172 -36.09 19.40 5.97
C PRO A 172 -36.30 18.18 5.08
N LYS A 173 -35.78 18.22 3.83
CA LYS A 173 -35.93 17.16 2.84
C LYS A 173 -34.72 16.21 2.86
N LEU A 174 -33.50 16.70 3.11
CA LEU A 174 -32.27 15.92 3.02
C LEU A 174 -31.85 15.27 4.35
N LEU A 175 -32.15 15.84 5.50
CA LEU A 175 -31.83 15.24 6.79
C LEU A 175 -32.43 13.84 6.99
N PRO A 176 -33.72 13.57 6.65
CA PRO A 176 -34.26 12.21 6.73
C PRO A 176 -33.50 11.20 5.86
N LEU A 177 -33.02 11.63 4.70
CA LEU A 177 -32.23 10.80 3.78
C LEU A 177 -30.81 10.58 4.31
N ALA A 178 -30.20 11.58 4.97
CA ALA A 178 -28.91 11.43 5.62
C ALA A 178 -28.97 10.43 6.78
N VAL A 179 -30.04 10.47 7.56
CA VAL A 179 -30.30 9.51 8.66
C VAL A 179 -30.59 8.10 8.15
N ALA A 180 -31.14 7.98 6.94
CA ALA A 180 -31.40 6.66 6.35
C ALA A 180 -30.12 5.87 6.01
N ARG A 181 -28.97 6.55 5.73
CA ARG A 181 -27.68 5.91 5.41
C ARG A 181 -26.51 6.71 5.99
N PRO A 182 -26.34 6.77 7.32
CA PRO A 182 -25.36 7.62 7.98
C PRO A 182 -23.93 7.03 7.99
N GLY A 183 -23.75 5.74 7.69
CA GLY A 183 -22.48 5.03 7.86
C GLY A 183 -21.32 5.60 7.05
N ARG A 184 -21.57 6.10 5.84
CA ARG A 184 -20.54 6.75 5.02
C ARG A 184 -20.04 8.09 5.58
N LEU A 185 -20.75 8.69 6.50
CA LEU A 185 -20.32 9.92 7.18
C LEU A 185 -19.22 9.65 8.23
N VAL A 186 -19.04 8.40 8.66
CA VAL A 186 -17.94 8.02 9.54
C VAL A 186 -16.57 8.23 8.85
N PHE A 187 -16.53 8.22 7.53
CA PHE A 187 -15.30 8.31 6.73
C PHE A 187 -14.90 9.74 6.32
N SER A 188 -15.51 10.75 6.84
CA SER A 188 -15.27 12.14 6.43
C SER A 188 -13.93 12.69 6.95
N TRP A 189 -12.85 12.48 6.17
CA TRP A 189 -11.49 12.94 6.51
C TRP A 189 -11.17 14.36 5.99
N HIS A 190 -12.02 14.93 5.15
CA HIS A 190 -11.67 16.10 4.33
C HIS A 190 -12.33 17.40 4.77
N THR A 191 -13.21 17.38 5.74
CA THR A 191 -13.93 18.56 6.24
C THR A 191 -13.38 19.03 7.58
N SER A 192 -13.36 20.32 7.79
CA SER A 192 -12.99 20.95 9.07
C SER A 192 -13.97 20.60 10.18
N GLU A 193 -15.20 20.29 9.83
CA GLU A 193 -16.29 19.89 10.73
C GLU A 193 -16.78 18.49 10.40
N ARG A 194 -17.36 17.81 11.37
CA ARG A 194 -17.74 16.39 11.25
C ARG A 194 -19.25 16.24 11.04
N PRO A 195 -19.70 15.89 9.81
CA PRO A 195 -21.12 15.81 9.50
C PRO A 195 -21.91 14.85 10.38
N LEU A 196 -21.31 13.73 10.80
CA LEU A 196 -21.98 12.77 11.66
C LEU A 196 -22.18 13.32 13.08
N GLU A 197 -21.20 14.05 13.64
CA GLU A 197 -21.36 14.70 14.94
C GLU A 197 -22.49 15.74 14.91
N ALA A 198 -22.66 16.45 13.79
CA ALA A 198 -23.78 17.35 13.60
C ALA A 198 -25.14 16.62 13.59
N LEU A 199 -25.24 15.47 12.90
CA LEU A 199 -26.46 14.64 12.96
C LEU A 199 -26.74 14.11 14.36
N ILE A 200 -25.71 13.73 15.13
CA ILE A 200 -25.84 13.31 16.54
C ILE A 200 -26.36 14.51 17.39
N GLY A 201 -25.83 15.71 17.16
CA GLY A 201 -26.30 16.93 17.79
C GLY A 201 -27.78 17.19 17.50
N LEU A 202 -28.17 17.15 16.21
CA LEU A 202 -29.57 17.32 15.78
C LEU A 202 -30.50 16.23 16.34
N ALA A 203 -29.99 15.01 16.50
CA ALA A 203 -30.74 13.91 17.13
C ALA A 203 -30.92 14.13 18.63
N SER A 204 -29.96 14.71 19.31
CA SER A 204 -30.04 15.07 20.72
C SER A 204 -31.07 16.23 20.97
N GLU A 205 -31.25 17.07 19.96
CA GLU A 205 -32.26 18.16 19.97
C GLU A 205 -33.67 17.70 19.53
N GLY A 206 -33.81 16.45 19.08
CA GLY A 206 -35.05 15.90 18.57
C GLY A 206 -35.42 16.35 17.15
N VAL A 207 -34.49 16.98 16.39
CA VAL A 207 -34.70 17.41 15.00
C VAL A 207 -34.69 16.19 14.07
N VAL A 208 -33.85 15.18 14.37
CA VAL A 208 -33.85 13.89 13.68
C VAL A 208 -34.11 12.74 14.66
N ASP A 209 -34.66 11.65 14.16
CA ASP A 209 -34.97 10.46 14.98
C ASP A 209 -33.68 9.75 15.40
N ARG A 210 -33.33 9.87 16.68
CA ARG A 210 -32.13 9.29 17.28
C ARG A 210 -32.10 7.77 17.18
N GLY A 211 -33.24 7.10 17.39
CA GLY A 211 -33.32 5.65 17.31
C GLY A 211 -33.02 5.13 15.90
N LYS A 212 -33.58 5.77 14.89
CA LYS A 212 -33.28 5.48 13.48
C LYS A 212 -31.83 5.77 13.13
N LEU A 213 -31.27 6.88 13.59
CA LEU A 213 -29.88 7.22 13.36
C LEU A 213 -28.94 6.12 13.87
N ILE A 214 -29.14 5.69 15.13
CA ILE A 214 -28.32 4.64 15.76
C ILE A 214 -28.46 3.33 15.01
N HIS A 215 -29.70 2.86 14.78
CA HIS A 215 -29.95 1.59 14.08
C HIS A 215 -29.32 1.58 12.68
N ASN A 216 -29.57 2.61 11.88
CA ASN A 216 -29.07 2.68 10.51
C ASN A 216 -27.52 2.83 10.49
N LEU A 217 -26.95 3.56 11.46
CA LEU A 217 -25.49 3.68 11.57
C LEU A 217 -24.82 2.32 11.79
N PHE A 218 -25.33 1.53 12.74
CA PHE A 218 -24.79 0.21 13.00
C PHE A 218 -25.01 -0.75 11.83
N ALA A 219 -26.18 -0.71 11.17
CA ALA A 219 -26.47 -1.50 9.98
C ALA A 219 -25.51 -1.17 8.82
N ASP A 220 -25.27 0.12 8.56
CA ASP A 220 -24.32 0.56 7.55
C ASP A 220 -22.87 0.16 7.89
N MET A 221 -22.47 0.28 9.17
CA MET A 221 -21.15 -0.17 9.61
C MET A 221 -20.93 -1.68 9.44
N VAL A 222 -21.97 -2.50 9.56
CA VAL A 222 -21.88 -3.94 9.25
C VAL A 222 -21.67 -4.18 7.77
N GLY A 223 -22.35 -3.40 6.90
CA GLY A 223 -22.24 -3.52 5.45
C GLY A 223 -20.91 -2.99 4.89
N ASP A 224 -20.34 -1.98 5.54
CA ASP A 224 -19.07 -1.35 5.17
C ASP A 224 -18.33 -0.92 6.46
N PRO A 225 -17.58 -1.83 7.10
CA PRO A 225 -16.99 -1.57 8.40
C PRO A 225 -15.95 -0.44 8.35
N PRO A 226 -16.05 0.54 9.25
CA PRO A 226 -15.13 1.68 9.27
C PRO A 226 -13.74 1.27 9.76
N HIS A 227 -12.71 1.91 9.23
CA HIS A 227 -11.33 1.70 9.63
C HIS A 227 -10.96 2.62 10.80
N GLY A 228 -10.98 2.08 12.03
CA GLY A 228 -10.18 2.62 13.11
C GLY A 228 -10.77 3.73 13.98
N ALA A 229 -9.93 4.71 14.30
CA ALA A 229 -10.16 5.71 15.35
C ALA A 229 -11.45 6.54 15.20
N GLN A 230 -11.96 6.71 13.98
CA GLN A 230 -13.18 7.50 13.74
C GLN A 230 -14.45 6.79 14.21
N ALA A 231 -14.53 5.48 14.03
CA ALA A 231 -15.64 4.70 14.56
C ALA A 231 -15.71 4.83 16.09
N VAL A 232 -14.55 4.87 16.75
CA VAL A 232 -14.45 5.07 18.20
C VAL A 232 -14.98 6.44 18.62
N VAL A 233 -14.50 7.50 17.97
CA VAL A 233 -14.98 8.88 18.26
C VAL A 233 -16.48 8.97 18.02
N THR A 234 -17.00 8.32 16.98
CA THR A 234 -18.44 8.27 16.69
C THR A 234 -19.21 7.56 17.80
N LEU A 235 -18.74 6.38 18.26
CA LEU A 235 -19.41 5.64 19.34
C LEU A 235 -19.36 6.40 20.67
N GLU A 236 -18.24 7.07 20.96
CA GLU A 236 -18.11 7.94 22.14
C GLU A 236 -19.04 9.14 22.06
N ALA A 237 -19.15 9.77 20.88
CA ALA A 237 -20.06 10.90 20.67
C ALA A 237 -21.54 10.51 20.77
N LEU A 238 -21.91 9.29 20.36
CA LEU A 238 -23.27 8.74 20.50
C LEU A 238 -23.67 8.57 21.97
N ALA A 239 -22.74 8.26 22.86
CA ALA A 239 -22.99 8.01 24.28
C ALA A 239 -24.23 7.11 24.49
N LEU A 240 -24.19 5.89 23.93
CA LEU A 240 -25.32 4.99 23.90
C LEU A 240 -25.80 4.61 25.30
N THR A 241 -27.10 4.66 25.52
CA THR A 241 -27.75 4.09 26.72
C THR A 241 -27.71 2.56 26.70
N PRO A 242 -27.86 1.88 27.88
CA PRO A 242 -27.94 0.41 27.91
C PRO A 242 -29.04 -0.17 27.02
N ALA A 243 -30.18 0.52 26.91
CA ALA A 243 -31.29 0.09 26.04
C ALA A 243 -30.94 0.19 24.56
N GLU A 244 -30.26 1.26 24.15
CA GLU A 244 -29.76 1.45 22.77
C GLU A 244 -28.67 0.41 22.44
N HIS A 245 -27.78 0.10 23.39
CA HIS A 245 -26.81 -1.00 23.24
C HIS A 245 -27.50 -2.32 23.00
N ALA A 246 -28.54 -2.65 23.74
CA ALA A 246 -29.35 -3.87 23.57
C ALA A 246 -30.07 -3.88 22.21
N GLY A 247 -30.56 -2.71 21.75
CA GLY A 247 -31.25 -2.59 20.48
C GLY A 247 -30.39 -2.86 19.23
N VAL A 248 -29.04 -2.72 19.33
CA VAL A 248 -28.08 -2.99 18.25
C VAL A 248 -27.15 -4.17 18.55
N ALA A 249 -27.56 -5.07 19.45
CA ALA A 249 -26.70 -6.19 19.88
C ALA A 249 -26.28 -7.11 18.73
N ARG A 250 -27.18 -7.36 17.77
CA ARG A 250 -26.92 -8.20 16.59
C ARG A 250 -25.87 -7.57 15.66
N GLU A 251 -26.03 -6.29 15.38
CA GLU A 251 -25.10 -5.51 14.53
C GLU A 251 -23.73 -5.39 15.21
N ARG A 252 -23.71 -5.20 16.52
CA ARG A 252 -22.46 -5.20 17.32
C ARG A 252 -21.76 -6.56 17.24
N ALA A 253 -22.47 -7.68 17.38
CA ALA A 253 -21.88 -9.01 17.25
C ALA A 253 -21.25 -9.19 15.86
N ALA A 254 -21.94 -8.81 14.79
CA ALA A 254 -21.41 -8.88 13.44
C ALA A 254 -20.16 -8.00 13.23
N LEU A 255 -20.10 -6.81 13.85
CA LEU A 255 -18.91 -5.96 13.85
C LEU A 255 -17.76 -6.61 14.64
N VAL A 256 -18.03 -7.22 15.78
CA VAL A 256 -17.01 -7.96 16.56
C VAL A 256 -16.40 -9.07 15.71
N ASP A 257 -17.22 -9.88 15.04
CA ASP A 257 -16.76 -10.96 14.16
C ASP A 257 -15.88 -10.41 13.02
N HIS A 258 -16.30 -9.32 12.39
CA HIS A 258 -15.52 -8.67 11.35
C HIS A 258 -14.16 -8.17 11.87
N LEU A 259 -14.15 -7.49 13.03
CA LEU A 259 -12.93 -6.96 13.62
C LEU A 259 -11.96 -8.06 14.06
N LEU A 260 -12.47 -9.15 14.64
CA LEU A 260 -11.66 -10.32 15.00
C LEU A 260 -11.07 -10.96 13.73
N GLY A 261 -11.87 -11.11 12.66
CA GLY A 261 -11.39 -11.57 11.36
C GLY A 261 -10.25 -10.71 10.80
N ARG A 262 -10.38 -9.38 10.88
CA ARG A 262 -9.30 -8.45 10.47
C ARG A 262 -8.04 -8.55 11.34
N LEU A 263 -8.18 -8.81 12.62
CA LEU A 263 -7.05 -9.00 13.54
C LEU A 263 -6.35 -10.37 13.35
N LEU A 264 -7.01 -11.32 12.70
CA LEU A 264 -6.40 -12.59 12.28
C LEU A 264 -5.56 -12.45 11.00
N GLU A 265 -5.72 -11.38 10.24
CA GLU A 265 -4.82 -11.05 9.13
C GLU A 265 -3.56 -10.37 9.66
N ASP A 266 -2.42 -10.60 8.99
CA ASP A 266 -1.19 -9.93 9.34
C ASP A 266 -1.27 -8.44 8.97
N GLY A 267 -0.70 -7.59 9.83
CA GLY A 267 -0.69 -6.15 9.63
C GLY A 267 0.29 -5.46 10.56
N THR A 268 0.66 -4.23 10.20
CA THR A 268 1.53 -3.41 11.02
C THR A 268 0.82 -2.97 12.31
N ARG A 269 1.61 -2.64 13.34
CA ARG A 269 1.05 -2.12 14.61
C ARG A 269 0.10 -0.93 14.39
N MET A 270 0.37 -0.08 13.40
CA MET A 270 -0.44 1.10 13.13
C MET A 270 -1.74 0.76 12.38
N GLU A 271 -1.76 -0.29 11.58
CA GLU A 271 -2.97 -0.80 10.94
C GLU A 271 -3.86 -1.52 11.95
N ILE A 272 -3.27 -2.26 12.87
CA ILE A 272 -3.95 -3.09 13.87
C ILE A 272 -4.50 -2.25 15.04
N ALA A 273 -3.75 -1.26 15.51
CA ALA A 273 -4.12 -0.47 16.70
C ALA A 273 -5.54 0.14 16.62
N PRO A 274 -5.98 0.70 15.48
CA PRO A 274 -7.33 1.24 15.35
C PRO A 274 -8.44 0.18 15.53
N PHE A 275 -8.23 -1.05 15.05
CA PHE A 275 -9.20 -2.14 15.22
C PHE A 275 -9.29 -2.60 16.67
N LEU A 276 -8.17 -2.66 17.40
CA LEU A 276 -8.16 -2.98 18.83
C LEU A 276 -8.93 -1.92 19.65
N VAL A 277 -8.74 -0.65 19.32
CA VAL A 277 -9.43 0.46 19.98
C VAL A 277 -10.93 0.41 19.64
N PHE A 278 -11.29 0.16 18.39
CA PHE A 278 -12.69 0.01 17.98
C PHE A 278 -13.38 -1.17 18.65
N LEU A 279 -12.72 -2.33 18.71
CA LEU A 279 -13.22 -3.50 19.39
C LEU A 279 -13.47 -3.24 20.90
N GLY A 280 -12.58 -2.45 21.53
CA GLY A 280 -12.78 -1.96 22.90
C GLY A 280 -13.99 -1.05 23.04
N ALA A 281 -14.18 -0.12 22.10
CA ALA A 281 -15.28 0.87 22.10
C ALA A 281 -16.68 0.24 21.88
N LEU A 282 -16.75 -0.93 21.20
CA LEU A 282 -18.01 -1.68 21.05
C LEU A 282 -18.60 -2.15 22.39
N ALA A 283 -17.84 -2.05 23.49
CA ALA A 283 -18.27 -2.33 24.85
C ALA A 283 -18.96 -3.71 25.02
N SER A 284 -18.42 -4.73 24.31
CA SER A 284 -18.94 -6.12 24.41
C SER A 284 -18.86 -6.61 25.85
N THR A 285 -19.94 -7.20 26.33
CA THR A 285 -20.04 -7.79 27.67
C THR A 285 -19.10 -9.01 27.81
N PRO A 286 -18.72 -9.43 29.03
CA PRO A 286 -17.96 -10.65 29.23
C PRO A 286 -18.66 -11.89 28.64
N ALA A 287 -19.98 -11.97 28.73
CA ALA A 287 -20.75 -13.08 28.16
C ALA A 287 -20.66 -13.10 26.61
N GLU A 288 -20.79 -11.94 25.95
CA GLU A 288 -20.60 -11.82 24.48
C GLU A 288 -19.17 -12.21 24.07
N LYS A 289 -18.13 -11.79 24.83
CA LYS A 289 -16.75 -12.20 24.57
C LYS A 289 -16.51 -13.69 24.77
N ALA A 290 -17.20 -14.33 25.71
CA ALA A 290 -17.10 -15.75 25.92
C ALA A 290 -17.61 -16.56 24.72
N LEU A 291 -18.64 -16.09 24.01
CA LEU A 291 -19.16 -16.74 22.80
C LEU A 291 -18.10 -16.85 21.67
N VAL A 292 -17.14 -15.91 21.60
CA VAL A 292 -16.07 -15.86 20.60
C VAL A 292 -14.68 -16.12 21.24
N ALA A 293 -14.64 -16.88 22.36
CA ALA A 293 -13.38 -17.15 23.07
C ALA A 293 -12.33 -17.86 22.20
N ARG A 294 -12.74 -18.71 21.24
CA ARG A 294 -11.86 -19.41 20.31
C ARG A 294 -11.20 -18.46 19.32
N ASP A 295 -11.87 -17.39 18.92
CA ASP A 295 -11.28 -16.38 18.07
C ASP A 295 -10.19 -15.60 18.82
N TYR A 296 -10.42 -15.28 20.10
CA TYR A 296 -9.38 -14.72 20.95
C TYR A 296 -8.18 -15.66 21.16
N LEU A 297 -8.40 -16.98 21.21
CA LEU A 297 -7.30 -17.95 21.23
C LEU A 297 -6.46 -17.89 19.95
N ALA A 298 -7.12 -17.84 18.79
CA ALA A 298 -6.42 -17.72 17.50
C ALA A 298 -5.61 -16.42 17.40
N LEU A 299 -6.05 -15.34 18.03
CA LEU A 299 -5.32 -14.08 18.10
C LEU A 299 -4.02 -14.15 18.94
N LEU A 300 -3.85 -15.13 19.82
CA LEU A 300 -2.63 -15.29 20.62
C LEU A 300 -1.39 -15.58 19.76
N ASP A 301 -1.57 -16.10 18.56
CA ASP A 301 -0.46 -16.39 17.63
C ASP A 301 -0.06 -15.16 16.77
N ARG A 302 -0.77 -14.04 16.90
CA ARG A 302 -0.55 -12.82 16.12
C ARG A 302 0.47 -11.90 16.76
N SER A 303 0.64 -10.70 16.18
CA SER A 303 1.59 -9.69 16.66
C SER A 303 1.40 -9.36 18.16
N LEU A 304 2.46 -8.91 18.81
CA LEU A 304 2.48 -8.64 20.26
C LEU A 304 1.29 -7.79 20.78
N PRO A 305 0.86 -6.70 20.11
CA PRO A 305 -0.30 -5.94 20.58
C PRO A 305 -1.61 -6.72 20.54
N VAL A 306 -1.81 -7.52 19.48
CA VAL A 306 -3.01 -8.36 19.30
C VAL A 306 -3.02 -9.48 20.33
N ALA A 307 -1.91 -10.20 20.47
CA ALA A 307 -1.77 -11.27 21.45
C ALA A 307 -1.91 -10.75 22.88
N THR A 308 -1.41 -9.55 23.19
CA THR A 308 -1.59 -8.93 24.52
C THR A 308 -3.07 -8.65 24.80
N TYR A 309 -3.78 -8.06 23.83
CA TYR A 309 -5.21 -7.80 23.97
C TYR A 309 -6.02 -9.09 24.16
N ALA A 310 -5.75 -10.09 23.32
CA ALA A 310 -6.42 -11.40 23.43
C ALA A 310 -6.16 -12.07 24.78
N GLN A 311 -4.90 -12.04 25.25
CA GLN A 311 -4.53 -12.57 26.57
C GLN A 311 -5.27 -11.87 27.72
N GLU A 312 -5.40 -10.52 27.64
CA GLU A 312 -6.16 -9.76 28.64
C GLU A 312 -7.64 -10.12 28.64
N VAL A 313 -8.24 -10.33 27.45
CA VAL A 313 -9.64 -10.76 27.36
C VAL A 313 -9.83 -12.16 27.97
N LEU A 314 -9.00 -13.13 27.55
CA LEU A 314 -9.08 -14.51 28.08
C LEU A 314 -8.82 -14.55 29.59
N THR A 315 -7.90 -13.73 30.09
CA THR A 315 -7.67 -13.59 31.55
C THR A 315 -8.92 -13.13 32.27
N ARG A 316 -9.61 -12.09 31.76
CA ARG A 316 -10.85 -11.59 32.38
C ARG A 316 -11.98 -12.60 32.30
N LEU A 317 -12.07 -13.41 31.25
CA LEU A 317 -13.04 -14.48 31.10
C LEU A 317 -12.80 -15.60 32.12
N ASP A 318 -11.54 -15.99 32.33
CA ASP A 318 -11.20 -16.97 33.38
C ASP A 318 -11.48 -16.43 34.79
N GLU A 319 -11.13 -15.18 35.06
CA GLU A 319 -11.40 -14.51 36.34
C GLU A 319 -12.90 -14.40 36.62
N GLY A 320 -13.71 -14.24 35.58
CA GLY A 320 -15.19 -14.23 35.63
C GLY A 320 -15.85 -15.62 35.63
N GLY A 321 -15.08 -16.70 35.52
CA GLY A 321 -15.61 -18.07 35.44
C GLY A 321 -16.33 -18.39 34.12
N LEU A 322 -16.02 -17.64 33.04
CA LEU A 322 -16.64 -17.75 31.73
C LEU A 322 -15.71 -18.43 30.69
N LEU A 323 -14.49 -18.78 31.07
CA LEU A 323 -13.54 -19.51 30.22
C LEU A 323 -13.50 -20.98 30.59
N GLU A 324 -13.70 -21.87 29.62
CA GLU A 324 -13.55 -23.30 29.80
C GLU A 324 -12.08 -23.64 30.15
N PRO A 325 -11.84 -24.57 31.11
CA PRO A 325 -10.48 -24.93 31.51
C PRO A 325 -9.59 -25.40 30.37
N GLU A 326 -10.15 -26.10 29.40
CA GLU A 326 -9.46 -26.61 28.20
C GLU A 326 -8.94 -25.46 27.33
N LEU A 327 -9.70 -24.36 27.19
CA LEU A 327 -9.31 -23.20 26.45
C LEU A 327 -8.16 -22.43 27.15
N LEU A 328 -8.10 -22.49 28.49
CA LEU A 328 -6.96 -21.94 29.22
C LEU A 328 -5.67 -22.73 28.95
N THR A 329 -5.78 -24.08 28.93
CA THR A 329 -4.66 -24.94 28.58
C THR A 329 -4.17 -24.64 27.15
N GLU A 330 -5.06 -24.55 26.18
CA GLU A 330 -4.73 -24.19 24.82
C GLU A 330 -4.07 -22.79 24.74
N ALA A 331 -4.52 -21.83 25.52
CA ALA A 331 -3.86 -20.52 25.63
C ALA A 331 -2.44 -20.63 26.19
N CYS A 332 -2.19 -21.51 27.13
CA CYS A 332 -0.87 -21.77 27.68
C CYS A 332 0.08 -22.37 26.63
N GLU A 333 -0.38 -23.34 25.85
CA GLU A 333 0.40 -23.95 24.77
C GLU A 333 0.83 -22.92 23.73
N ARG A 334 -0.03 -21.95 23.39
CA ARG A 334 0.26 -20.90 22.42
C ARG A 334 1.18 -19.81 22.96
N VAL A 335 1.14 -19.49 24.25
CA VAL A 335 1.82 -18.34 24.83
C VAL A 335 3.14 -18.67 25.51
N LEU A 336 3.26 -19.81 26.21
CA LEU A 336 4.38 -20.06 27.14
C LEU A 336 5.74 -20.29 26.45
N LEU A 337 5.75 -20.60 25.16
CA LEU A 337 6.97 -20.74 24.36
C LEU A 337 7.25 -19.54 23.46
N ARG A 338 6.43 -18.50 23.50
CA ARG A 338 6.64 -17.30 22.71
C ARG A 338 7.86 -16.50 23.13
N PRO A 339 8.56 -15.83 22.18
CA PRO A 339 9.77 -15.05 22.48
C PRO A 339 9.51 -13.81 23.37
N GLU A 340 8.25 -13.32 23.41
CA GLU A 340 7.90 -12.11 24.13
C GLU A 340 7.73 -12.34 25.62
N LYS A 341 8.80 -12.12 26.39
CA LYS A 341 8.86 -12.32 27.85
C LYS A 341 7.67 -11.71 28.62
N LYS A 342 7.09 -10.61 28.13
CA LYS A 342 5.94 -9.93 28.78
C LYS A 342 4.70 -10.84 28.77
N LEU A 343 4.39 -11.45 27.61
CA LEU A 343 3.24 -12.37 27.48
C LEU A 343 3.43 -13.63 28.34
N VAL A 344 4.61 -14.24 28.28
CA VAL A 344 4.92 -15.45 29.06
C VAL A 344 4.78 -15.17 30.55
N ARG A 345 5.32 -14.05 31.03
CA ARG A 345 5.20 -13.66 32.47
C ARG A 345 3.75 -13.40 32.88
N ALA A 346 2.96 -12.77 32.00
CA ALA A 346 1.56 -12.53 32.28
C ALA A 346 0.77 -13.84 32.36
N GLN A 347 1.08 -14.82 31.48
CA GLN A 347 0.47 -16.14 31.50
C GLN A 347 0.83 -16.94 32.75
N LEU A 348 2.12 -16.97 33.14
CA LEU A 348 2.56 -17.57 34.42
C LEU A 348 1.87 -16.91 35.62
N GLY A 349 1.70 -15.58 35.59
CA GLY A 349 0.95 -14.84 36.61
C GLY A 349 -0.55 -15.23 36.64
N LEU A 350 -1.17 -15.50 35.49
CA LEU A 350 -2.54 -16.01 35.44
C LEU A 350 -2.63 -17.41 36.07
N LEU A 351 -1.71 -18.30 35.73
CA LEU A 351 -1.68 -19.66 36.31
C LEU A 351 -1.47 -19.63 37.83
N ASP A 352 -0.66 -18.70 38.36
CA ASP A 352 -0.52 -18.48 39.79
C ASP A 352 -1.86 -18.05 40.45
N ARG A 353 -2.63 -17.19 39.79
CA ARG A 353 -3.97 -16.78 40.28
C ARG A 353 -4.97 -17.93 40.24
N VAL A 354 -4.98 -18.72 39.16
CA VAL A 354 -5.86 -19.89 39.00
C VAL A 354 -5.59 -20.90 40.11
N ALA A 355 -4.31 -21.26 40.32
CA ALA A 355 -3.94 -22.22 41.36
C ALA A 355 -4.29 -21.76 42.79
N ARG A 356 -4.27 -20.45 43.06
CA ARG A 356 -4.68 -19.89 44.36
C ARG A 356 -6.19 -19.85 44.52
N ARG A 357 -6.92 -19.52 43.45
CA ARG A 357 -8.37 -19.37 43.46
C ARG A 357 -9.07 -20.71 43.52
N ASP A 358 -8.58 -21.73 42.86
CA ASP A 358 -9.18 -23.04 42.72
C ASP A 358 -8.12 -24.15 42.86
N PRO A 359 -8.03 -24.72 44.09
CA PRO A 359 -7.11 -25.83 44.39
C PRO A 359 -7.30 -27.06 43.49
N ALA A 360 -8.53 -27.31 43.01
CA ALA A 360 -8.78 -28.44 42.11
C ALA A 360 -8.11 -28.25 40.74
N ARG A 361 -7.90 -27.00 40.29
CA ARG A 361 -7.21 -26.67 39.02
C ARG A 361 -5.70 -26.48 39.21
N ALA A 362 -5.19 -26.51 40.47
CA ALA A 362 -3.79 -26.21 40.73
C ALA A 362 -2.83 -27.20 40.04
N GLY A 363 -3.17 -28.50 40.06
CA GLY A 363 -2.37 -29.54 39.40
C GLY A 363 -2.22 -29.29 37.91
N ARG A 364 -3.34 -29.08 37.21
CA ARG A 364 -3.31 -28.78 35.78
C ARG A 364 -2.56 -27.48 35.47
N ALA A 365 -2.82 -26.43 36.24
CA ALA A 365 -2.14 -25.17 36.07
C ALA A 365 -0.59 -25.27 36.21
N MET A 366 -0.12 -26.19 37.07
CA MET A 366 1.33 -26.44 37.24
C MET A 366 1.91 -27.24 36.05
N VAL A 367 1.14 -28.18 35.50
CA VAL A 367 1.52 -28.89 34.28
C VAL A 367 1.61 -27.91 33.11
N ASP A 368 0.60 -27.06 32.96
CA ASP A 368 0.62 -26.00 31.92
C ASP A 368 1.83 -25.03 32.11
N ALA A 369 2.12 -24.62 33.36
CA ALA A 369 3.29 -23.76 33.64
C ALA A 369 4.63 -24.44 33.29
N ALA A 370 4.72 -25.77 33.43
CA ALA A 370 5.90 -26.55 33.12
C ALA A 370 6.23 -26.57 31.60
N THR A 371 5.30 -26.24 30.71
CA THR A 371 5.58 -26.02 29.29
C THR A 371 6.70 -24.97 29.10
N THR A 372 6.79 -23.97 29.99
CA THR A 372 7.86 -22.97 29.96
C THR A 372 9.26 -23.56 30.25
N PHE A 373 9.39 -24.77 30.72
CA PHE A 373 10.69 -25.41 30.93
C PHE A 373 11.46 -25.61 29.62
N GLY A 374 10.77 -25.74 28.49
CA GLY A 374 11.36 -25.74 27.15
C GLY A 374 11.67 -24.34 26.58
N HIS A 375 11.41 -23.27 27.32
CA HIS A 375 11.64 -21.91 26.81
C HIS A 375 13.12 -21.58 26.70
N ARG A 376 13.57 -20.85 25.67
CA ARG A 376 14.97 -20.47 25.41
C ARG A 376 15.59 -19.59 26.52
N GLU A 377 14.76 -18.87 27.27
CA GLU A 377 15.19 -17.92 28.30
C GLU A 377 15.20 -18.58 29.70
N MET A 378 16.36 -18.82 30.22
CA MET A 378 16.57 -19.43 31.54
C MET A 378 15.84 -18.70 32.67
N THR A 379 15.70 -17.38 32.60
CA THR A 379 14.95 -16.58 33.59
C THR A 379 13.47 -16.91 33.65
N LEU A 380 12.86 -17.31 32.52
CA LEU A 380 11.46 -17.74 32.47
C LEU A 380 11.31 -19.19 32.93
N GLN A 381 12.26 -20.06 32.57
CA GLN A 381 12.34 -21.42 33.12
C GLN A 381 12.42 -21.38 34.68
N GLU A 382 13.29 -20.50 35.22
CA GLU A 382 13.43 -20.35 36.66
C GLU A 382 12.13 -19.83 37.29
N GLN A 383 11.45 -18.88 36.68
CA GLN A 383 10.16 -18.36 37.15
C GLN A 383 9.08 -19.43 37.17
N ALA A 384 8.96 -20.23 36.11
CA ALA A 384 8.03 -21.35 36.05
C ALA A 384 8.34 -22.43 37.10
N LEU A 385 9.64 -22.77 37.29
CA LEU A 385 10.06 -23.71 38.31
C LEU A 385 9.74 -23.23 39.73
N LYS A 386 9.92 -21.92 39.99
CA LYS A 386 9.48 -21.32 41.27
C LYS A 386 7.98 -21.39 41.48
N LEU A 387 7.22 -21.20 40.40
CA LEU A 387 5.75 -21.31 40.44
C LEU A 387 5.30 -22.74 40.76
N VAL A 388 5.85 -23.73 40.07
CA VAL A 388 5.60 -25.13 40.33
C VAL A 388 5.96 -25.47 41.78
N ALA A 389 7.19 -25.09 42.27
CA ALA A 389 7.62 -25.31 43.64
C ALA A 389 6.65 -24.73 44.69
N LYS A 390 6.09 -23.55 44.40
CA LYS A 390 5.17 -22.84 45.30
C LYS A 390 3.85 -23.60 45.49
N HIS A 391 3.32 -24.22 44.44
CA HIS A 391 2.01 -24.86 44.47
C HIS A 391 2.08 -26.41 44.58
N LEU A 392 3.25 -27.00 44.51
CA LEU A 392 3.47 -28.46 44.47
C LEU A 392 2.78 -29.19 45.64
N LYS A 393 2.84 -28.59 46.84
CA LYS A 393 2.21 -29.18 48.04
C LYS A 393 0.65 -29.18 48.02
N ALA A 394 0.06 -28.37 47.15
CA ALA A 394 -1.37 -28.26 46.97
C ALA A 394 -1.88 -29.07 45.76
N THR A 395 -0.96 -29.72 45.02
CA THR A 395 -1.28 -30.53 43.83
C THR A 395 -1.38 -32.02 44.20
N ASP A 396 -2.20 -32.77 43.47
CA ASP A 396 -2.28 -34.21 43.54
C ASP A 396 -0.99 -34.83 42.96
N ASP A 397 -0.54 -35.92 43.57
CA ASP A 397 0.64 -36.68 43.12
C ASP A 397 0.50 -37.22 41.67
N SER A 398 -0.71 -37.29 41.15
CA SER A 398 -0.98 -37.71 39.77
C SER A 398 -0.30 -36.86 38.70
N VAL A 399 0.03 -35.60 38.96
CA VAL A 399 0.70 -34.68 38.01
C VAL A 399 2.24 -34.78 38.04
N LEU A 400 2.80 -35.44 39.04
CA LEU A 400 4.24 -35.57 39.21
C LEU A 400 4.97 -36.22 38.01
N PRO A 401 4.41 -37.28 37.37
CA PRO A 401 5.07 -37.88 36.21
C PRO A 401 5.21 -36.89 35.04
N GLU A 402 4.15 -36.09 34.79
CA GLU A 402 4.15 -35.08 33.74
C GLU A 402 5.18 -33.95 34.02
N LEU A 403 5.21 -33.46 35.25
CA LEU A 403 6.17 -32.44 35.71
C LEU A 403 7.62 -32.93 35.63
N ARG A 404 7.88 -34.19 35.93
CA ARG A 404 9.20 -34.84 35.79
C ARG A 404 9.62 -34.93 34.34
N THR A 405 8.72 -35.31 33.45
CA THR A 405 8.96 -35.37 32.02
C THR A 405 9.28 -33.98 31.48
N ALA A 406 8.49 -32.95 31.83
CA ALA A 406 8.75 -31.57 31.44
C ALA A 406 10.07 -31.05 32.00
N ALA A 407 10.48 -31.45 33.22
CA ALA A 407 11.76 -31.03 33.83
C ALA A 407 13.00 -31.47 33.03
N GLY A 408 12.86 -32.51 32.17
CA GLY A 408 13.92 -32.90 31.23
C GLY A 408 14.29 -31.83 30.19
N GLN A 409 13.43 -30.83 29.99
CA GLN A 409 13.67 -29.71 29.04
C GLN A 409 14.37 -28.51 29.69
N LEU A 410 14.56 -28.51 31.01
CA LEU A 410 15.24 -27.42 31.71
C LEU A 410 16.72 -27.35 31.34
N SER A 411 17.22 -26.12 31.35
CA SER A 411 18.68 -25.90 31.21
C SER A 411 19.44 -26.62 32.31
N PRO A 412 20.68 -27.09 32.06
CA PRO A 412 21.49 -27.87 33.02
C PRO A 412 21.60 -27.23 34.41
N GLY A 413 21.66 -25.89 34.48
CA GLY A 413 21.74 -25.15 35.75
C GLY A 413 20.48 -25.23 36.62
N LEU A 414 19.31 -25.59 36.02
CA LEU A 414 18.03 -25.70 36.75
C LEU A 414 17.60 -27.16 36.94
N SER A 415 18.16 -28.10 36.19
CA SER A 415 17.77 -29.51 36.20
C SER A 415 18.03 -30.13 37.59
N ALA A 416 19.16 -29.86 38.23
CA ALA A 416 19.49 -30.36 39.56
C ALA A 416 18.46 -29.92 40.56
N ARG A 417 18.05 -28.65 40.55
CA ARG A 417 17.06 -28.08 41.46
C ARG A 417 15.64 -28.65 41.20
N ALA A 418 15.31 -28.95 39.95
CA ALA A 418 14.07 -29.60 39.59
C ALA A 418 14.03 -31.06 40.06
N ALA A 419 15.14 -31.80 40.00
CA ALA A 419 15.27 -33.14 40.53
C ALA A 419 15.11 -33.22 42.06
N GLU A 420 15.68 -32.25 42.79
CA GLU A 420 15.49 -32.12 44.23
C GLU A 420 14.00 -31.86 44.57
N LEU A 421 13.33 -31.03 43.77
CA LEU A 421 11.96 -30.60 44.03
C LEU A 421 10.91 -31.69 43.69
N LEU A 422 11.09 -32.38 42.56
CA LEU A 422 10.11 -33.30 41.97
C LEU A 422 10.42 -34.77 42.33
N GLY A 423 11.54 -35.06 43.01
CA GLY A 423 12.11 -36.38 43.27
C GLY A 423 12.82 -36.91 42.02
N ALA A 424 13.90 -37.70 42.25
CA ALA A 424 14.67 -38.28 41.17
C ALA A 424 13.76 -39.15 40.26
N ALA A 425 13.65 -38.85 38.97
CA ALA A 425 13.15 -39.80 38.01
C ALA A 425 14.17 -40.93 37.84
N GLU A 426 13.76 -42.20 37.92
CA GLU A 426 14.58 -43.27 37.40
C GLU A 426 14.90 -42.96 35.92
N PRO A 427 16.15 -43.17 35.46
CA PRO A 427 16.50 -42.90 34.09
C PRO A 427 15.72 -43.87 33.16
N LEU A 428 14.62 -43.41 32.62
CA LEU A 428 13.96 -44.09 31.53
C LEU A 428 14.94 -44.10 30.35
N GLY A 429 15.27 -45.32 29.92
CA GLY A 429 16.22 -45.59 28.89
C GLY A 429 16.03 -44.68 27.65
N THR A 430 17.11 -44.15 27.18
CA THR A 430 17.26 -43.36 25.98
C THR A 430 16.58 -44.03 24.80
N ALA A 431 15.40 -43.63 24.46
CA ALA A 431 14.80 -43.84 23.15
C ALA A 431 15.00 -42.52 22.34
N ASN A 432 16.20 -42.40 21.79
CA ASN A 432 16.47 -41.46 20.69
C ASN A 432 15.74 -41.99 19.45
N GLN A 433 14.61 -41.37 19.14
CA GLN A 433 13.97 -41.49 17.83
C GLN A 433 13.34 -40.16 17.42
N PHE A 434 14.14 -39.17 17.19
CA PHE A 434 13.98 -38.16 16.12
C PHE A 434 15.38 -37.66 15.83
N GLY A 435 15.94 -38.09 14.68
CA GLY A 435 17.27 -37.72 14.23
C GLY A 435 17.36 -36.26 13.85
N THR A 436 17.98 -35.49 14.69
CA THR A 436 18.81 -34.36 14.26
C THR A 436 20.24 -34.88 14.25
N PRO A 437 21.04 -34.62 13.21
CA PRO A 437 22.44 -34.98 13.24
C PRO A 437 23.13 -34.11 14.29
N GLN A 438 23.38 -34.65 15.47
CA GLN A 438 24.42 -34.15 16.35
C GLN A 438 25.76 -34.68 15.81
N ASP A 439 26.42 -33.86 15.01
CA ASP A 439 27.84 -34.00 14.83
C ASP A 439 28.53 -33.75 16.18
N THR A 440 28.96 -34.83 16.80
CA THR A 440 29.91 -34.81 17.89
C THR A 440 31.23 -34.29 17.33
N VAL A 441 31.48 -32.99 17.53
CA VAL A 441 32.79 -32.40 17.29
C VAL A 441 33.72 -32.91 18.38
N THR A 442 34.44 -33.96 18.06
CA THR A 442 35.69 -34.33 18.72
C THR A 442 36.68 -33.21 18.39
N GLU A 443 37.22 -32.54 19.43
CA GLU A 443 38.32 -31.61 19.28
C GLU A 443 39.48 -32.30 18.55
N GLN A 444 39.68 -31.97 17.27
CA GLN A 444 40.91 -32.15 16.56
C GLN A 444 41.55 -30.80 16.27
N PRO A 445 42.88 -30.67 16.43
CA PRO A 445 43.55 -29.38 16.31
C PRO A 445 43.66 -28.95 14.84
N HIS A 446 43.27 -27.72 14.57
CA HIS A 446 43.64 -26.83 13.47
C HIS A 446 43.97 -27.50 12.12
N ALA A 447 42.92 -27.68 11.32
CA ALA A 447 43.05 -27.70 9.87
C ALA A 447 42.33 -26.42 9.35
N ASP A 448 42.87 -25.80 8.30
CA ASP A 448 42.39 -24.56 7.66
C ASP A 448 40.88 -24.48 7.59
N VAL A 449 40.28 -23.64 8.44
CA VAL A 449 38.86 -23.35 8.39
C VAL A 449 38.63 -22.49 7.16
N GLN A 450 38.04 -23.07 6.11
CA GLN A 450 37.54 -22.28 4.99
C GLN A 450 36.51 -21.29 5.55
N PRO A 451 36.57 -20.00 5.15
CA PRO A 451 35.60 -19.02 5.61
C PRO A 451 34.19 -19.51 5.26
N TYR A 452 33.30 -19.46 6.24
CA TYR A 452 31.89 -19.83 6.09
C TYR A 452 31.27 -19.00 4.94
N ALA A 453 30.84 -19.66 3.90
CA ALA A 453 30.09 -19.03 2.81
C ALA A 453 28.61 -18.99 3.17
N ASP A 454 27.93 -17.90 2.78
CA ASP A 454 26.49 -17.81 2.98
C ASP A 454 25.76 -18.99 2.30
N VAL A 455 24.78 -19.55 3.00
CA VAL A 455 23.86 -20.56 2.48
C VAL A 455 22.49 -19.89 2.32
N LEU A 456 22.30 -19.26 1.16
CA LEU A 456 21.11 -18.48 0.88
C LEU A 456 20.04 -19.33 0.17
N PRO A 457 18.76 -19.06 0.41
CA PRO A 457 17.67 -19.63 -0.37
C PRO A 457 17.83 -19.34 -1.87
N ALA A 458 17.48 -20.30 -2.72
CA ALA A 458 17.47 -20.08 -4.15
C ALA A 458 16.40 -19.05 -4.53
N VAL A 459 16.78 -18.03 -5.30
CA VAL A 459 15.83 -17.04 -5.82
C VAL A 459 15.07 -17.66 -6.98
N PRO A 460 13.74 -17.71 -6.97
CA PRO A 460 12.97 -18.23 -8.08
C PRO A 460 13.23 -17.43 -9.36
N GLU A 461 13.34 -18.15 -10.49
CA GLU A 461 13.41 -17.49 -11.79
C GLU A 461 12.05 -16.88 -12.17
N PRO A 462 12.04 -15.74 -12.88
CA PRO A 462 10.82 -15.14 -13.36
C PRO A 462 10.03 -16.11 -14.26
N ARG A 463 8.74 -16.26 -13.99
CA ARG A 463 7.89 -17.18 -14.77
C ARG A 463 7.64 -16.64 -16.17
N PRO A 464 7.64 -17.48 -17.23
CA PRO A 464 7.21 -17.08 -18.56
C PRO A 464 5.74 -16.65 -18.53
N VAL A 465 5.41 -15.61 -19.30
CA VAL A 465 4.02 -15.21 -19.54
C VAL A 465 3.38 -16.19 -20.51
N PRO A 466 2.20 -16.76 -20.20
CA PRO A 466 1.47 -17.63 -21.12
C PRO A 466 1.13 -16.91 -22.43
N GLY A 467 0.96 -17.67 -23.50
CA GLY A 467 0.60 -17.15 -24.81
C GLY A 467 -0.71 -16.33 -24.82
N PRO A 468 -1.01 -15.68 -25.96
CA PRO A 468 -2.21 -14.88 -26.12
C PRO A 468 -3.50 -15.67 -25.87
N LEU A 469 -4.55 -14.98 -25.36
CA LEU A 469 -5.86 -15.56 -25.13
C LEU A 469 -6.52 -15.94 -26.46
N ALA A 470 -6.95 -17.21 -26.58
CA ALA A 470 -7.37 -17.78 -27.85
C ALA A 470 -8.83 -17.46 -28.21
N THR A 471 -9.69 -17.15 -27.24
CA THR A 471 -11.13 -16.94 -27.46
C THR A 471 -11.65 -15.67 -26.77
N ALA A 472 -12.74 -15.13 -27.27
CA ALA A 472 -13.44 -14.01 -26.62
C ALA A 472 -13.90 -14.34 -25.19
N ALA A 473 -14.27 -15.60 -24.93
CA ALA A 473 -14.67 -16.06 -23.61
C ALA A 473 -13.51 -16.06 -22.62
N GLU A 474 -12.31 -16.50 -23.01
CA GLU A 474 -11.10 -16.44 -22.21
C GLU A 474 -10.73 -14.98 -21.88
N VAL A 475 -10.84 -14.06 -22.85
CA VAL A 475 -10.59 -12.63 -22.60
C VAL A 475 -11.59 -12.08 -21.59
N ALA A 476 -12.88 -12.39 -21.75
CA ALA A 476 -13.89 -11.94 -20.79
C ALA A 476 -13.65 -12.49 -19.38
N GLN A 477 -13.21 -13.74 -19.26
CA GLN A 477 -12.88 -14.35 -17.97
C GLN A 477 -11.65 -13.69 -17.33
N GLU A 478 -10.58 -13.43 -18.10
CA GLU A 478 -9.38 -12.76 -17.61
C GLU A 478 -9.68 -11.32 -17.17
N VAL A 479 -10.47 -10.57 -17.97
CA VAL A 479 -10.94 -9.23 -17.59
C VAL A 479 -11.78 -9.27 -16.31
N ALA A 480 -12.67 -10.26 -16.17
CA ALA A 480 -13.47 -10.41 -14.96
C ALA A 480 -12.61 -10.69 -13.72
N ALA A 481 -11.56 -11.51 -13.83
CA ALA A 481 -10.62 -11.80 -12.75
C ALA A 481 -9.89 -10.53 -12.30
N VAL A 482 -9.30 -9.79 -13.25
CA VAL A 482 -8.60 -8.53 -12.94
C VAL A 482 -9.54 -7.50 -12.32
N VAL A 483 -10.75 -7.33 -12.86
CA VAL A 483 -11.75 -6.38 -12.34
C VAL A 483 -12.27 -6.76 -10.95
N ALA A 484 -12.28 -8.07 -10.62
CA ALA A 484 -12.76 -8.54 -9.33
C ALA A 484 -11.80 -8.33 -8.16
N ASN A 485 -10.53 -8.18 -8.37
CA ASN A 485 -9.48 -7.90 -7.38
C ASN A 485 -8.15 -8.64 -7.62
N ASP A 486 -7.80 -8.89 -8.87
CA ASP A 486 -6.53 -9.53 -9.15
C ASP A 486 -5.44 -8.46 -9.36
N GLN A 487 -4.42 -8.46 -8.49
CA GLN A 487 -3.23 -7.61 -8.63
C GLN A 487 -2.16 -8.30 -9.50
N ASP A 488 -2.51 -9.33 -10.26
CA ASP A 488 -1.60 -10.03 -11.15
C ASP A 488 -1.32 -9.21 -12.42
N VAL A 489 -0.09 -8.75 -12.53
CA VAL A 489 0.42 -8.02 -13.71
C VAL A 489 0.28 -8.85 -14.98
N VAL A 490 0.52 -10.17 -14.91
CA VAL A 490 0.45 -11.07 -16.07
C VAL A 490 -0.99 -11.17 -16.58
N ALA A 491 -1.94 -11.36 -15.67
CA ALA A 491 -3.36 -11.40 -16.00
C ALA A 491 -3.82 -10.08 -16.64
N PHE A 492 -3.41 -8.94 -16.08
CA PHE A 492 -3.72 -7.62 -16.63
C PHE A 492 -3.17 -7.42 -18.04
N GLU A 493 -1.89 -7.71 -18.28
CA GLU A 493 -1.25 -7.51 -19.59
C GLU A 493 -1.87 -8.43 -20.65
N ARG A 494 -2.20 -9.67 -20.29
CA ARG A 494 -2.90 -10.61 -21.18
C ARG A 494 -4.33 -10.18 -21.48
N ALA A 495 -5.05 -9.66 -20.47
CA ALA A 495 -6.40 -9.13 -20.65
C ALA A 495 -6.39 -7.93 -21.60
N LEU A 496 -5.45 -6.98 -21.42
CA LEU A 496 -5.34 -5.80 -22.26
C LEU A 496 -5.03 -6.15 -23.72
N ASP A 497 -4.03 -7.01 -23.97
CA ASP A 497 -3.71 -7.49 -25.32
C ASP A 497 -4.87 -8.32 -25.92
N GLY A 498 -5.51 -9.15 -25.09
CA GLY A 498 -6.66 -9.94 -25.48
C GLY A 498 -7.84 -9.07 -25.95
N LEU A 499 -8.11 -7.96 -25.26
CA LEU A 499 -9.13 -6.99 -25.68
C LEU A 499 -8.80 -6.41 -27.06
N VAL A 500 -7.55 -5.98 -27.29
CA VAL A 500 -7.11 -5.45 -28.59
C VAL A 500 -7.19 -6.52 -29.68
N ARG A 501 -6.59 -7.70 -29.46
CA ARG A 501 -6.56 -8.78 -30.48
C ARG A 501 -7.96 -9.24 -30.88
N ARG A 502 -8.83 -9.47 -29.89
CA ARG A 502 -10.17 -9.99 -30.17
C ARG A 502 -11.08 -8.93 -30.74
N ALA A 503 -10.94 -7.68 -30.34
CA ALA A 503 -11.65 -6.58 -30.97
C ALA A 503 -11.27 -6.42 -32.45
N HIS A 504 -9.99 -6.59 -32.79
CA HIS A 504 -9.52 -6.54 -34.18
C HIS A 504 -10.05 -7.71 -35.02
N LEU A 505 -10.14 -8.93 -34.45
CA LEU A 505 -10.61 -10.12 -35.15
C LEU A 505 -12.11 -10.20 -35.24
N ASP A 506 -12.84 -10.03 -34.17
CA ASP A 506 -14.29 -10.06 -34.06
C ASP A 506 -14.78 -9.27 -32.85
N ARG A 507 -14.96 -7.98 -33.03
CA ARG A 507 -15.41 -7.07 -31.98
C ARG A 507 -16.80 -7.43 -31.46
N THR A 508 -17.67 -7.96 -32.32
CA THR A 508 -19.04 -8.31 -31.95
C THR A 508 -19.05 -9.50 -30.99
N ALA A 509 -18.33 -10.58 -31.32
CA ALA A 509 -18.24 -11.74 -30.47
C ALA A 509 -17.58 -11.38 -29.09
N LEU A 510 -16.59 -10.52 -29.10
CA LEU A 510 -15.95 -10.05 -27.84
C LEU A 510 -16.96 -9.20 -27.02
N ALA A 511 -17.69 -8.29 -27.65
CA ALA A 511 -18.69 -7.47 -26.95
C ALA A 511 -19.80 -8.33 -26.30
N GLU A 512 -20.23 -9.40 -26.96
CA GLU A 512 -21.18 -10.36 -26.40
C GLU A 512 -20.57 -11.10 -25.18
N ALA A 513 -19.33 -11.57 -25.27
CA ALA A 513 -18.64 -12.27 -24.21
C ALA A 513 -18.42 -11.37 -22.97
N LEU A 514 -18.23 -10.07 -23.15
CA LEU A 514 -18.03 -9.11 -22.08
C LEU A 514 -19.33 -8.70 -21.34
N LYS A 515 -20.51 -9.00 -21.86
CA LYS A 515 -21.79 -8.61 -21.22
C LYS A 515 -21.91 -9.02 -19.73
N PRO A 516 -21.54 -10.24 -19.32
CA PRO A 516 -21.59 -10.63 -17.91
C PRO A 516 -20.65 -9.80 -17.01
N VAL A 517 -19.48 -9.44 -17.52
CA VAL A 517 -18.49 -8.61 -16.81
C VAL A 517 -19.04 -7.21 -16.58
N MET A 518 -19.70 -6.65 -17.59
CA MET A 518 -20.24 -5.28 -17.56
C MET A 518 -21.46 -5.13 -16.63
N ARG A 519 -22.06 -6.20 -16.15
CA ARG A 519 -23.15 -6.16 -15.15
C ARG A 519 -22.69 -5.78 -13.75
N ARG A 520 -21.40 -5.89 -13.48
CA ARG A 520 -20.78 -5.56 -12.20
C ARG A 520 -19.81 -4.39 -12.39
N GLU A 521 -20.26 -3.18 -12.11
CA GLU A 521 -19.34 -2.04 -12.05
C GLU A 521 -18.33 -2.27 -10.92
N PRO A 522 -17.03 -1.98 -11.14
CA PRO A 522 -16.06 -1.95 -10.07
C PRO A 522 -16.52 -0.98 -8.96
N LYS A 523 -16.33 -1.34 -7.71
CA LYS A 523 -16.64 -0.44 -6.60
C LYS A 523 -15.78 0.83 -6.75
N SER A 524 -16.36 2.00 -6.54
CA SER A 524 -15.71 3.30 -6.74
C SER A 524 -14.44 3.56 -5.88
N ASN A 525 -14.16 2.69 -4.92
CA ASN A 525 -12.99 2.74 -4.04
C ASN A 525 -11.94 1.67 -4.39
N VAL A 526 -12.11 0.97 -5.51
CA VAL A 526 -11.17 -0.05 -5.96
C VAL A 526 -10.04 0.60 -6.74
N ASP A 527 -8.88 -0.02 -6.69
CA ASP A 527 -7.66 0.43 -7.34
C ASP A 527 -7.87 0.76 -8.82
N TRP A 528 -7.22 1.81 -9.27
CA TRP A 528 -7.42 2.43 -10.59
C TRP A 528 -7.29 1.47 -11.77
N VAL A 529 -6.38 0.49 -11.68
CA VAL A 529 -6.13 -0.49 -12.76
C VAL A 529 -7.37 -1.29 -13.12
N GLN A 530 -8.15 -1.70 -12.13
CA GLN A 530 -9.37 -2.48 -12.31
C GLN A 530 -10.47 -1.64 -12.98
N SER A 531 -10.67 -0.42 -12.50
CA SER A 531 -11.62 0.53 -13.06
C SER A 531 -11.21 0.94 -14.48
N ASP A 532 -9.93 1.18 -14.71
CA ASP A 532 -9.40 1.60 -15.99
C ASP A 532 -9.48 0.48 -17.04
N LEU A 533 -9.18 -0.78 -16.68
CA LEU A 533 -9.36 -1.93 -17.58
C LEU A 533 -10.84 -2.18 -17.91
N TYR A 534 -11.72 -1.98 -16.92
CA TYR A 534 -13.17 -2.04 -17.15
C TYR A 534 -13.63 -1.01 -18.19
N ASP A 535 -13.07 0.20 -18.16
CA ASP A 535 -13.35 1.24 -19.14
C ASP A 535 -12.81 0.87 -20.54
N VAL A 536 -11.64 0.21 -20.65
CA VAL A 536 -11.17 -0.34 -21.94
C VAL A 536 -12.15 -1.40 -22.48
N ALA A 537 -12.64 -2.28 -21.61
CA ALA A 537 -13.63 -3.28 -22.01
C ALA A 537 -14.96 -2.64 -22.46
N ARG A 538 -15.35 -1.49 -21.92
CA ARG A 538 -16.50 -0.70 -22.39
C ARG A 538 -16.29 -0.14 -23.80
N ALA A 539 -15.08 0.32 -24.12
CA ALA A 539 -14.74 0.81 -25.46
C ALA A 539 -14.96 -0.26 -26.53
N VAL A 540 -14.74 -1.56 -26.24
CA VAL A 540 -15.04 -2.67 -27.15
C VAL A 540 -16.51 -2.69 -27.53
N ARG A 541 -17.42 -2.38 -26.62
CA ARG A 541 -18.87 -2.38 -26.85
C ARG A 541 -19.39 -1.12 -27.56
N GLY A 542 -18.55 -0.11 -27.71
CA GLY A 542 -18.95 1.21 -28.20
C GLY A 542 -19.69 2.04 -27.13
N ASP A 543 -19.67 1.58 -25.86
CA ASP A 543 -20.14 2.39 -24.75
C ASP A 543 -19.09 3.48 -24.50
N GLU A 544 -19.50 4.74 -24.35
CA GLU A 544 -18.56 5.82 -24.11
C GLU A 544 -17.81 5.58 -22.77
N PRO A 545 -16.47 5.46 -22.78
CA PRO A 545 -15.71 5.20 -21.57
C PRO A 545 -15.81 6.40 -20.63
N ARG A 546 -16.42 6.21 -19.46
CA ARG A 546 -16.51 7.26 -18.43
C ARG A 546 -15.13 7.74 -17.95
N GLY A 547 -14.15 6.83 -17.95
CA GLY A 547 -12.80 7.08 -17.54
C GLY A 547 -11.87 7.68 -18.59
N ARG A 548 -12.24 7.73 -19.88
CA ARG A 548 -11.34 8.19 -20.96
C ARG A 548 -10.75 9.58 -20.69
N ALA A 549 -11.60 10.53 -20.30
CA ALA A 549 -11.15 11.88 -19.98
C ALA A 549 -10.23 11.89 -18.73
N VAL A 550 -10.51 11.03 -17.75
CA VAL A 550 -9.66 10.87 -16.56
C VAL A 550 -8.32 10.23 -16.91
N LEU A 551 -8.31 9.21 -17.79
CA LEU A 551 -7.08 8.57 -18.28
C LEU A 551 -6.22 9.58 -19.06
N MET A 552 -6.80 10.30 -20.00
CA MET A 552 -6.12 11.35 -20.77
C MET A 552 -5.58 12.47 -19.86
N HIS A 553 -6.37 12.90 -18.89
CA HIS A 553 -5.95 13.88 -17.90
C HIS A 553 -4.76 13.37 -17.07
N ARG A 554 -4.79 12.12 -16.60
CA ARG A 554 -3.66 11.51 -15.87
C ARG A 554 -2.41 11.39 -16.76
N ALA A 555 -2.57 11.03 -18.02
CA ALA A 555 -1.48 10.90 -18.99
C ALA A 555 -0.77 12.25 -19.26
N VAL A 556 -1.49 13.34 -19.27
CA VAL A 556 -1.00 14.68 -19.67
C VAL A 556 -0.43 15.48 -18.50
N HIS A 557 -0.87 15.22 -17.25
CA HIS A 557 -0.50 16.06 -16.09
C HIS A 557 0.92 15.85 -15.52
N ILE A 558 1.85 15.33 -16.30
CA ILE A 558 3.25 15.07 -15.91
C ILE A 558 4.03 16.36 -15.61
N ASN A 559 3.64 17.50 -16.18
CA ASN A 559 4.43 18.76 -16.16
C ASN A 559 4.08 19.73 -15.03
N ARG A 560 3.34 19.35 -13.99
CA ARG A 560 2.99 20.30 -12.93
C ARG A 560 4.04 20.32 -11.83
N THR A 561 4.55 21.52 -11.52
CA THR A 561 5.46 21.84 -10.40
C THR A 561 4.90 21.56 -9.01
N THR A 562 3.62 21.17 -8.92
CA THR A 562 2.98 20.67 -7.71
C THR A 562 2.41 19.28 -8.01
N PRO A 563 3.01 18.20 -7.49
CA PRO A 563 2.43 16.88 -7.65
C PRO A 563 1.06 16.85 -6.97
N SER A 564 0.01 16.69 -7.76
CA SER A 564 -1.29 16.34 -7.17
C SER A 564 -1.13 14.97 -6.51
N ARG A 565 -1.73 14.79 -5.34
CA ARG A 565 -1.63 13.55 -4.56
C ARG A 565 -2.11 12.29 -5.29
N SER A 566 -2.63 12.41 -6.51
CA SER A 566 -3.35 11.38 -7.25
C SER A 566 -2.64 10.81 -8.47
N CYS A 567 -1.51 11.37 -8.94
CA CYS A 567 -0.86 10.90 -10.17
C CYS A 567 0.63 10.65 -9.94
N SER A 568 1.04 9.37 -9.99
CA SER A 568 2.45 8.98 -10.12
C SER A 568 2.85 8.99 -11.60
N LEU A 569 4.15 9.13 -11.91
CA LEU A 569 4.67 9.04 -13.28
C LEU A 569 4.32 7.69 -13.91
N ALA A 570 4.44 6.61 -13.15
CA ALA A 570 4.08 5.27 -13.58
C ALA A 570 2.57 5.13 -13.83
N GLY A 571 1.73 5.75 -12.98
CA GLY A 571 0.30 5.83 -13.19
C GLY A 571 -0.10 6.63 -14.43
N SER A 572 0.64 7.69 -14.75
CA SER A 572 0.44 8.46 -15.98
C SER A 572 0.80 7.66 -17.22
N MET A 573 1.89 6.88 -17.18
CA MET A 573 2.27 5.98 -18.28
C MET A 573 1.21 4.89 -18.50
N LEU A 574 0.72 4.27 -17.44
CA LEU A 574 -0.34 3.26 -17.53
C LEU A 574 -1.63 3.86 -18.11
N ALA A 575 -2.01 5.06 -17.66
CA ALA A 575 -3.18 5.77 -18.19
C ALA A 575 -3.07 6.08 -19.69
N ALA A 576 -1.88 6.48 -20.14
CA ALA A 576 -1.62 6.71 -21.56
C ALA A 576 -1.73 5.42 -22.39
N ARG A 577 -1.20 4.30 -21.90
CA ARG A 577 -1.31 2.98 -22.55
C ARG A 577 -2.77 2.54 -22.69
N LEU A 578 -3.56 2.72 -21.65
CA LEU A 578 -4.98 2.33 -21.66
C LEU A 578 -5.80 3.21 -22.58
N ALA A 579 -5.54 4.52 -22.59
CA ALA A 579 -6.18 5.45 -23.53
C ALA A 579 -5.82 5.09 -24.98
N GLU A 580 -4.55 4.81 -25.27
CA GLU A 580 -4.11 4.39 -26.62
C GLU A 580 -4.73 3.02 -27.01
N ALA A 581 -4.84 2.07 -26.07
CA ALA A 581 -5.50 0.80 -26.34
C ALA A 581 -6.98 0.98 -26.69
N MET A 582 -7.69 1.93 -26.06
CA MET A 582 -9.07 2.29 -26.46
C MET A 582 -9.11 2.84 -27.90
N ASP A 583 -8.17 3.73 -28.25
CA ASP A 583 -8.08 4.29 -29.61
C ASP A 583 -7.79 3.18 -30.65
N VAL A 584 -6.91 2.24 -30.33
CA VAL A 584 -6.61 1.09 -31.19
C VAL A 584 -7.83 0.17 -31.35
N ILE A 585 -8.57 -0.10 -30.28
CA ILE A 585 -9.82 -0.91 -30.32
C ILE A 585 -10.89 -0.22 -31.18
N GLU A 586 -11.05 1.07 -31.03
CA GLU A 586 -12.07 1.84 -31.77
C GLU A 586 -11.74 1.97 -33.25
N SER A 587 -10.49 2.25 -33.59
CA SER A 587 -10.02 2.41 -34.96
C SER A 587 -9.75 1.09 -35.69
N GLY A 588 -9.50 0.00 -34.95
CA GLY A 588 -9.10 -1.30 -35.51
C GLY A 588 -7.75 -1.30 -36.22
N THR A 589 -6.88 -0.30 -35.93
CA THR A 589 -5.65 -0.05 -36.69
C THR A 589 -4.54 -1.03 -36.39
N GLN A 590 -4.48 -1.61 -35.19
CA GLN A 590 -3.39 -2.49 -34.75
C GLN A 590 -3.95 -3.85 -34.26
N PRO A 591 -3.42 -4.99 -34.72
CA PRO A 591 -3.97 -6.32 -34.40
C PRO A 591 -3.58 -6.85 -33.03
N PHE A 592 -2.52 -6.34 -32.40
CA PHE A 592 -2.01 -6.76 -31.09
C PHE A 592 -1.08 -5.70 -30.48
N LEU A 593 -0.80 -5.80 -29.19
CA LEU A 593 0.11 -4.89 -28.50
C LEU A 593 1.55 -5.40 -28.55
N LEU A 594 2.51 -4.51 -28.80
CA LEU A 594 3.94 -4.79 -28.79
C LEU A 594 4.46 -5.01 -27.37
N ALA A 595 3.94 -4.26 -26.41
CA ALA A 595 4.47 -4.17 -25.07
C ALA A 595 4.14 -5.36 -24.15
N VAL A 596 3.40 -6.36 -24.59
CA VAL A 596 3.08 -7.55 -23.77
C VAL A 596 4.37 -8.20 -23.29
N PRO A 597 4.59 -8.34 -21.96
CA PRO A 597 5.82 -8.92 -21.45
C PRO A 597 5.98 -10.40 -21.79
N THR A 598 7.21 -10.90 -21.77
CA THR A 598 7.51 -12.33 -21.88
C THR A 598 7.74 -12.99 -20.52
N LEU A 599 8.02 -12.21 -19.49
CA LEU A 599 8.27 -12.66 -18.12
C LEU A 599 7.35 -11.98 -17.11
N SER A 600 7.06 -12.66 -16.01
CA SER A 600 6.17 -12.18 -14.93
C SER A 600 6.65 -10.89 -14.26
N THR A 601 7.92 -10.53 -14.38
CA THR A 601 8.49 -9.26 -13.92
C THR A 601 8.12 -8.06 -14.80
N GLY A 602 7.44 -8.28 -15.92
CA GLY A 602 7.18 -7.25 -16.93
C GLY A 602 8.24 -7.17 -18.02
N ALA A 603 9.32 -7.95 -17.93
CA ALA A 603 10.38 -7.95 -18.94
C ALA A 603 9.90 -8.52 -20.29
N LEU A 604 10.40 -7.94 -21.37
CA LEU A 604 10.13 -8.33 -22.74
C LEU A 604 11.44 -8.76 -23.43
N ASP A 605 11.42 -9.95 -24.01
CA ASP A 605 12.53 -10.45 -24.81
C ASP A 605 12.68 -9.64 -26.11
N ALA A 606 13.91 -9.21 -26.38
CA ALA A 606 14.20 -8.38 -27.55
C ALA A 606 13.93 -9.09 -28.89
N ALA A 607 14.16 -10.40 -28.96
CA ALA A 607 13.88 -11.19 -30.17
C ALA A 607 12.38 -11.27 -30.44
N VAL A 608 11.57 -11.46 -29.37
CA VAL A 608 10.11 -11.44 -29.47
C VAL A 608 9.60 -10.06 -29.91
N LEU A 609 10.21 -8.97 -29.45
CA LEU A 609 9.85 -7.63 -29.93
C LEU A 609 10.19 -7.43 -31.42
N VAL A 610 11.35 -7.94 -31.90
CA VAL A 610 11.72 -7.95 -33.33
C VAL A 610 10.64 -8.70 -34.13
N GLU A 611 10.22 -9.89 -33.69
CA GLU A 611 9.18 -10.67 -34.37
C GLU A 611 7.85 -9.92 -34.44
N ARG A 612 7.44 -9.28 -33.34
CA ARG A 612 6.19 -8.51 -33.31
C ARG A 612 6.22 -7.26 -34.21
N ILE A 613 7.34 -6.55 -34.26
CA ILE A 613 7.50 -5.40 -35.16
C ILE A 613 7.49 -5.87 -36.60
N SER A 614 8.22 -6.98 -36.93
CA SER A 614 8.20 -7.57 -38.25
C SER A 614 6.77 -7.92 -38.71
N ALA A 615 5.97 -8.51 -37.82
CA ALA A 615 4.61 -8.87 -38.15
C ALA A 615 3.71 -7.63 -38.42
N LEU A 616 3.93 -6.51 -37.74
CA LEU A 616 3.22 -5.26 -38.04
C LEU A 616 3.70 -4.64 -39.34
N ASP A 617 5.01 -4.66 -39.63
CA ASP A 617 5.59 -4.18 -40.89
C ASP A 617 5.05 -4.96 -42.11
N GLU A 618 4.91 -6.30 -41.97
CA GLU A 618 4.33 -7.15 -43.03
C GLU A 618 2.87 -6.82 -43.30
N LEU A 619 2.13 -6.35 -42.30
CA LEU A 619 0.75 -5.90 -42.40
C LEU A 619 0.63 -4.42 -42.82
N GLY A 620 1.74 -3.71 -42.99
CA GLY A 620 1.76 -2.26 -43.27
C GLY A 620 1.22 -1.41 -42.12
N VAL A 621 1.26 -1.90 -40.89
CA VAL A 621 0.71 -1.24 -39.70
C VAL A 621 1.83 -0.48 -38.96
N THR A 622 1.64 0.82 -38.76
CA THR A 622 2.51 1.62 -37.89
C THR A 622 2.16 1.36 -36.43
N PRO A 623 3.11 0.94 -35.58
CA PRO A 623 2.87 0.74 -34.16
C PRO A 623 2.35 1.97 -33.45
N ALA A 624 1.44 1.79 -32.53
CA ALA A 624 0.98 2.82 -31.62
C ALA A 624 2.14 3.34 -30.76
N PRO A 625 2.31 4.69 -30.65
CA PRO A 625 3.56 5.27 -30.13
C PRO A 625 3.81 5.01 -28.64
N VAL A 626 2.78 4.93 -27.80
CA VAL A 626 2.94 4.66 -26.38
C VAL A 626 3.22 3.17 -26.15
N ASP A 627 2.55 2.29 -26.91
CA ASP A 627 2.78 0.84 -26.88
C ASP A 627 4.22 0.50 -27.29
N LEU A 628 4.72 1.09 -28.39
CA LEU A 628 6.12 0.93 -28.82
C LEU A 628 7.09 1.44 -27.74
N ALA A 629 6.82 2.61 -27.14
CA ALA A 629 7.67 3.16 -26.10
C ALA A 629 7.69 2.25 -24.85
N GLN A 630 6.55 1.73 -24.43
CA GLN A 630 6.47 0.77 -23.34
C GLN A 630 7.21 -0.53 -23.67
N ALA A 631 7.12 -1.01 -24.91
CA ALA A 631 7.84 -2.19 -25.33
C ALA A 631 9.37 -1.98 -25.21
N LEU A 632 9.89 -0.84 -25.65
CA LEU A 632 11.30 -0.49 -25.50
C LEU A 632 11.73 -0.43 -24.02
N LEU A 633 10.95 0.18 -23.15
CA LEU A 633 11.23 0.25 -21.70
C LEU A 633 11.25 -1.12 -21.01
N ARG A 634 10.62 -2.13 -21.62
CA ARG A 634 10.57 -3.52 -21.12
C ARG A 634 11.70 -4.41 -21.62
N VAL A 635 12.43 -3.98 -22.65
CA VAL A 635 13.55 -4.71 -23.21
C VAL A 635 14.81 -4.48 -22.38
N ALA A 636 15.47 -5.56 -21.98
CA ALA A 636 16.72 -5.50 -21.25
C ALA A 636 17.81 -4.74 -22.05
N PRO A 637 18.62 -3.90 -21.38
CA PRO A 637 19.86 -3.42 -21.96
C PRO A 637 20.78 -4.61 -22.27
N THR A 638 21.28 -4.70 -23.47
CA THR A 638 21.99 -5.87 -23.97
C THR A 638 23.51 -5.68 -23.96
N SER A 639 24.26 -6.71 -23.62
CA SER A 639 25.73 -6.68 -23.56
C SER A 639 26.46 -7.86 -24.22
N ASP A 640 25.76 -8.86 -24.79
CA ASP A 640 26.34 -10.16 -25.19
C ASP A 640 26.28 -10.43 -26.70
N GLN A 641 27.00 -11.48 -27.18
CA GLN A 641 27.06 -11.84 -28.62
C GLN A 641 25.73 -12.30 -29.22
N SER A 642 24.82 -12.90 -28.38
CA SER A 642 23.46 -13.23 -28.81
C SER A 642 22.69 -12.00 -29.25
N ASP A 643 22.98 -10.89 -28.62
CA ASP A 643 22.36 -9.59 -28.84
C ASP A 643 22.76 -8.95 -30.18
N GLN A 644 23.92 -9.29 -30.74
CA GLN A 644 24.33 -8.80 -32.05
C GLN A 644 23.42 -9.32 -33.16
N ARG A 645 22.89 -10.56 -33.04
CA ARG A 645 21.92 -11.11 -33.99
C ARG A 645 20.58 -10.38 -33.92
N VAL A 646 20.11 -10.11 -32.70
CA VAL A 646 18.86 -9.40 -32.47
C VAL A 646 18.98 -7.95 -32.96
N ARG A 647 20.10 -7.28 -32.70
CA ARG A 647 20.38 -5.92 -33.23
C ARG A 647 20.38 -5.89 -34.75
N ALA A 648 21.11 -6.82 -35.38
CA ALA A 648 21.16 -6.95 -36.85
C ALA A 648 19.79 -7.28 -37.45
N ALA A 649 18.94 -8.01 -36.75
CA ALA A 649 17.55 -8.26 -37.14
C ALA A 649 16.71 -6.97 -37.01
N ALA A 650 16.83 -6.24 -35.90
CA ALA A 650 16.14 -4.96 -35.69
C ALA A 650 16.51 -3.89 -36.74
N GLU A 651 17.79 -3.85 -37.19
CA GLU A 651 18.26 -2.93 -38.24
C GLU A 651 17.64 -3.19 -39.62
N LYS A 652 17.12 -4.40 -39.83
CA LYS A 652 16.45 -4.78 -41.10
C LYS A 652 14.96 -4.46 -41.10
N LEU A 653 14.38 -4.14 -39.97
CA LEU A 653 12.98 -3.78 -39.85
C LEU A 653 12.70 -2.39 -40.41
N GLY A 654 11.43 -2.09 -40.62
CA GLY A 654 10.95 -0.83 -41.18
C GLY A 654 11.47 0.44 -40.48
N PRO A 655 11.40 1.56 -41.17
CA PRO A 655 12.28 2.71 -40.89
C PRO A 655 12.10 3.36 -39.50
N ASP A 656 10.99 3.23 -38.83
CA ASP A 656 10.76 3.93 -37.57
C ASP A 656 10.90 3.02 -36.33
N ALA A 657 10.08 1.99 -36.21
CA ALA A 657 10.08 1.13 -35.02
C ALA A 657 11.36 0.29 -34.94
N GLY A 658 11.80 -0.29 -36.05
CA GLY A 658 13.02 -1.08 -36.14
C GLY A 658 14.26 -0.26 -35.83
N ARG A 659 14.40 0.96 -36.39
CA ARG A 659 15.52 1.87 -36.08
C ARG A 659 15.54 2.30 -34.62
N ARG A 660 14.38 2.52 -34.01
CA ARG A 660 14.28 2.84 -32.56
C ARG A 660 14.72 1.68 -31.71
N LEU A 661 14.28 0.45 -32.04
CA LEU A 661 14.72 -0.76 -31.33
C LEU A 661 16.23 -1.01 -31.51
N ALA A 662 16.73 -0.94 -32.72
CA ALA A 662 18.16 -1.13 -32.99
C ALA A 662 19.05 -0.12 -32.25
N ARG A 663 18.59 1.13 -32.19
CA ARG A 663 19.25 2.19 -31.42
C ARG A 663 19.20 1.93 -29.92
N TRP A 664 18.00 1.57 -29.38
CA TRP A 664 17.81 1.22 -27.98
C TRP A 664 18.75 0.10 -27.54
N LEU A 665 18.84 -0.97 -28.35
CA LEU A 665 19.74 -2.10 -28.11
C LEU A 665 21.24 -1.73 -28.21
N ARG A 666 21.59 -0.76 -29.05
CA ARG A 666 22.97 -0.29 -29.19
C ARG A 666 23.41 0.61 -28.05
N GLU A 667 22.54 1.48 -27.61
CA GLU A 667 22.80 2.45 -26.54
C GLU A 667 22.62 1.83 -25.15
N GLY A 668 22.05 0.62 -25.05
CA GLY A 668 21.82 -0.07 -23.79
C GLY A 668 20.70 0.54 -22.95
N GLY A 669 19.75 1.21 -23.60
CA GLY A 669 18.70 1.94 -22.90
C GLY A 669 19.17 3.27 -22.31
N PRO A 670 18.45 3.84 -21.34
CA PRO A 670 18.86 5.10 -20.69
C PRO A 670 20.15 4.89 -19.89
N ALA A 671 21.11 5.80 -20.07
CA ALA A 671 22.38 5.74 -19.34
C ALA A 671 22.14 5.87 -17.82
N HIS A 672 22.52 4.84 -17.08
CA HIS A 672 22.54 4.89 -15.62
C HIS A 672 23.69 5.80 -15.17
N GLN A 673 23.38 6.89 -14.47
CA GLN A 673 24.40 7.68 -13.78
C GLN A 673 24.39 7.30 -12.30
N ASP A 674 25.44 6.60 -11.87
CA ASP A 674 25.78 6.46 -10.47
C ASP A 674 26.28 7.82 -9.93
N SER A 675 25.38 8.70 -9.61
CA SER A 675 25.72 9.95 -8.96
C SER A 675 25.19 9.94 -7.53
N GLU A 676 26.12 9.97 -6.58
CA GLU A 676 25.74 10.29 -5.20
C GLU A 676 24.95 11.61 -5.21
N PRO A 677 23.81 11.60 -4.58
CA PRO A 677 22.99 12.79 -4.48
C PRO A 677 23.71 13.90 -3.74
N LYS A 678 23.82 15.08 -4.34
CA LYS A 678 24.44 16.25 -3.69
C LYS A 678 23.60 16.67 -2.49
N GLY A 679 24.21 16.72 -1.31
CA GLY A 679 23.58 17.19 -0.07
C GLY A 679 23.10 16.11 0.89
N TRP A 680 23.07 14.84 0.52
CA TRP A 680 22.78 13.71 1.38
C TRP A 680 24.09 12.92 1.70
N PRO A 681 24.29 12.43 2.91
CA PRO A 681 23.49 12.45 4.15
C PRO A 681 23.77 13.63 5.10
N HIS A 682 24.39 14.70 4.64
CA HIS A 682 24.89 15.80 5.48
C HIS A 682 23.81 16.78 5.96
N CYS A 683 22.58 16.66 5.47
CA CYS A 683 21.47 17.51 5.90
C CYS A 683 20.78 16.91 7.13
N LYS A 684 20.58 17.68 8.18
CA LYS A 684 19.69 17.28 9.28
C LYS A 684 18.31 16.96 8.72
N PRO A 685 17.64 15.88 9.18
CA PRO A 685 16.30 15.58 8.74
C PRO A 685 15.42 16.82 8.98
N PRO A 686 14.68 17.30 7.96
CA PRO A 686 13.80 18.44 8.15
C PRO A 686 12.70 18.08 9.14
N LYS A 687 12.23 19.08 9.88
CA LYS A 687 11.00 18.94 10.64
C LYS A 687 9.87 18.52 9.68
N PRO A 688 8.89 17.70 10.11
CA PRO A 688 7.91 17.04 9.22
C PRO A 688 7.10 17.93 8.28
N ALA A 689 7.25 19.25 8.35
CA ALA A 689 6.46 20.23 7.61
C ALA A 689 7.20 20.95 6.48
N SER A 690 8.48 20.70 6.22
CA SER A 690 9.21 21.42 5.16
C SER A 690 9.22 20.62 3.85
N GLN A 691 8.53 21.15 2.85
CA GLN A 691 8.52 20.62 1.48
C GLN A 691 9.87 20.85 0.77
N GLY A 692 10.27 19.87 -0.06
CA GLY A 692 11.10 20.16 -1.22
C GLY A 692 12.61 20.25 -1.01
N TRP A 693 13.22 19.42 -0.19
CA TRP A 693 14.62 19.59 0.13
C TRP A 693 15.58 18.68 -0.64
N TRP A 694 15.10 17.89 -1.62
CA TRP A 694 16.04 17.12 -2.40
C TRP A 694 15.52 16.56 -3.72
N THR A 695 16.24 16.88 -4.80
CA THR A 695 15.99 16.32 -6.13
C THR A 695 17.33 16.09 -6.84
N PRO A 696 17.66 14.84 -7.21
CA PRO A 696 18.78 14.65 -8.10
C PRO A 696 18.37 15.12 -9.50
N ALA A 697 19.07 16.14 -10.00
CA ALA A 697 18.99 16.43 -11.42
C ALA A 697 19.74 15.32 -12.18
N ARG A 698 19.01 14.47 -12.88
CA ARG A 698 19.61 13.54 -13.84
C ARG A 698 19.39 14.08 -15.26
N PRO A 699 20.40 14.05 -16.13
CA PRO A 699 20.19 14.36 -17.53
C PRO A 699 19.26 13.30 -18.12
N GLY A 700 18.14 13.75 -18.69
CA GLY A 700 17.22 12.87 -19.40
C GLY A 700 17.89 12.33 -20.66
N VAL A 701 17.52 11.11 -21.06
CA VAL A 701 17.91 10.54 -22.32
C VAL A 701 17.07 11.19 -23.42
N VAL A 702 17.73 11.90 -24.34
CA VAL A 702 17.09 12.42 -25.54
C VAL A 702 17.19 11.34 -26.62
N MET A 703 16.07 10.77 -26.99
CA MET A 703 15.99 9.87 -28.16
C MET A 703 15.53 10.65 -29.39
N ASP A 704 16.07 10.32 -30.54
CA ASP A 704 15.68 10.86 -31.83
C ASP A 704 15.16 9.72 -32.75
N PRO A 705 13.92 9.70 -33.16
CA PRO A 705 12.83 10.59 -32.75
C PRO A 705 12.48 10.45 -31.26
N PRO A 706 11.98 11.51 -30.60
CA PRO A 706 11.72 11.49 -29.15
C PRO A 706 10.66 10.45 -28.77
N LEU A 707 10.80 9.88 -27.59
CA LEU A 707 9.72 9.08 -26.99
C LEU A 707 8.51 9.96 -26.69
N PRO A 708 7.29 9.39 -26.67
CA PRO A 708 6.13 10.10 -26.14
C PRO A 708 6.45 10.73 -24.78
N GLN A 709 5.94 11.92 -24.54
CA GLN A 709 6.28 12.72 -23.35
C GLN A 709 6.12 11.93 -22.05
N VAL A 710 5.09 11.08 -21.96
CA VAL A 710 4.82 10.25 -20.77
C VAL A 710 5.92 9.21 -20.54
N ALA A 711 6.41 8.57 -21.58
CA ALA A 711 7.51 7.60 -21.49
C ALA A 711 8.86 8.30 -21.23
N ALA A 712 9.10 9.44 -21.88
CA ALA A 712 10.28 10.27 -21.63
C ALA A 712 10.34 10.79 -20.19
N ALA A 713 9.21 11.14 -19.59
CA ALA A 713 9.12 11.56 -18.20
C ALA A 713 9.42 10.43 -17.23
N LEU A 714 9.03 9.20 -17.57
CA LEU A 714 9.25 8.02 -16.72
C LEU A 714 10.75 7.70 -16.52
N ILE A 715 11.59 7.98 -17.52
CA ILE A 715 13.05 7.79 -17.48
C ILE A 715 13.85 9.10 -17.47
N GLY A 716 13.19 10.24 -17.56
CA GLY A 716 13.80 11.58 -17.65
C GLY A 716 14.18 12.18 -16.30
N PRO A 717 14.68 13.44 -16.30
CA PRO A 717 15.13 14.14 -15.10
C PRO A 717 14.00 14.59 -14.17
N TYR A 718 12.76 14.30 -14.51
CA TYR A 718 11.60 14.71 -13.70
C TYR A 718 11.58 14.05 -12.34
N VAL A 719 11.31 14.87 -11.34
CA VAL A 719 11.07 14.45 -9.97
C VAL A 719 9.56 14.34 -9.79
N GLY A 720 9.10 13.12 -9.70
CA GLY A 720 7.69 12.83 -9.42
C GLY A 720 7.57 11.62 -8.51
N ASN A 721 6.46 11.53 -7.82
CA ASN A 721 6.15 10.36 -7.01
C ASN A 721 6.07 9.12 -7.92
N SER A 722 6.87 8.09 -7.66
CA SER A 722 6.77 6.81 -8.38
C SER A 722 5.51 6.05 -7.98
N GLY A 723 4.97 6.33 -6.80
CA GLY A 723 3.80 5.63 -6.26
C GLY A 723 4.11 4.23 -5.72
N LEU A 724 5.38 3.89 -5.46
CA LEU A 724 5.76 2.56 -4.93
C LEU A 724 5.19 2.26 -3.53
N ALA A 725 4.71 3.26 -2.81
CA ALA A 725 3.96 3.05 -1.57
C ALA A 725 2.51 2.56 -1.82
N ASN A 726 2.05 2.57 -3.07
CA ASN A 726 0.72 2.13 -3.46
C ASN A 726 0.67 0.60 -3.62
N PRO A 727 -0.46 -0.08 -3.35
CA PRO A 727 -0.69 -1.48 -3.72
C PRO A 727 -0.42 -1.81 -5.20
N MET A 728 -0.47 -0.80 -6.08
CA MET A 728 -0.18 -0.91 -7.51
C MET A 728 1.33 -0.99 -7.85
N ALA A 729 2.22 -1.02 -6.87
CA ALA A 729 3.67 -1.09 -7.11
C ALA A 729 4.11 -2.22 -8.07
N PRO A 730 3.54 -3.43 -8.06
CA PRO A 730 3.88 -4.46 -9.04
C PRO A 730 3.68 -4.00 -10.50
N PHE A 731 2.61 -3.24 -10.76
CA PHE A 731 2.35 -2.68 -12.09
C PHE A 731 3.35 -1.58 -12.46
N TRP A 732 3.79 -0.78 -11.46
CA TRP A 732 4.81 0.25 -11.68
C TRP A 732 6.17 -0.36 -12.01
N VAL A 733 6.57 -1.39 -11.27
CA VAL A 733 7.82 -2.14 -11.52
C VAL A 733 7.79 -2.79 -12.89
N ALA A 734 6.68 -3.40 -13.27
CA ALA A 734 6.52 -4.07 -14.56
C ALA A 734 6.58 -3.15 -15.78
N GLN A 735 6.43 -1.83 -15.60
CA GLN A 735 6.66 -0.86 -16.68
C GLN A 735 8.15 -0.57 -16.90
N LEU A 736 8.99 -0.74 -15.87
CA LEU A 736 10.42 -0.48 -15.89
C LEU A 736 11.21 -1.68 -15.31
N PRO A 737 11.04 -2.91 -15.84
CA PRO A 737 11.56 -4.13 -15.24
C PRO A 737 13.08 -4.22 -15.21
N HIS A 738 13.81 -3.31 -15.88
CA HIS A 738 15.26 -3.25 -15.93
C HIS A 738 15.83 -1.94 -15.36
N HIS A 739 15.00 -1.14 -14.69
CA HIS A 739 15.34 0.23 -14.27
C HIS A 739 15.00 0.46 -12.79
N ARG A 740 15.27 -0.53 -11.91
CA ARG A 740 14.92 -0.46 -10.49
C ARG A 740 15.59 0.70 -9.75
N GLU A 741 16.81 1.08 -10.18
CA GLU A 741 17.51 2.23 -9.59
C GLU A 741 16.79 3.55 -9.86
N GLU A 742 16.28 3.75 -11.08
CA GLU A 742 15.48 4.91 -11.47
C GLU A 742 14.16 4.96 -10.73
N LEU A 743 13.49 3.81 -10.60
CA LEU A 743 12.26 3.70 -9.81
C LEU A 743 12.51 4.13 -8.37
N MET A 744 13.52 3.56 -7.73
CA MET A 744 13.84 3.88 -6.34
C MET A 744 14.33 5.32 -6.16
N ALA A 745 15.13 5.85 -7.09
CA ALA A 745 15.59 7.23 -7.04
C ALA A 745 14.45 8.25 -7.03
N ARG A 746 13.31 7.91 -7.61
CA ARG A 746 12.13 8.79 -7.69
C ARG A 746 11.20 8.66 -6.50
N ASP A 747 10.98 7.44 -6.02
CA ASP A 747 10.08 7.19 -4.89
C ASP A 747 10.63 7.72 -3.58
N TYR A 748 11.94 7.71 -3.49
CA TYR A 748 12.72 7.97 -2.30
C TYR A 748 12.59 9.40 -1.76
N PHE A 749 12.31 10.37 -2.62
CA PHE A 749 12.40 11.80 -2.28
C PHE A 749 11.10 12.45 -1.84
N GLU A 750 10.04 11.69 -1.64
CA GLU A 750 8.85 12.26 -1.02
C GLU A 750 8.93 12.23 0.51
N PRO A 751 8.51 13.34 1.18
CA PRO A 751 8.35 13.38 2.66
C PRO A 751 7.37 12.32 3.19
N ARG A 752 6.82 11.50 2.32
CA ARG A 752 5.83 10.45 2.57
C ARG A 752 6.41 9.06 2.77
N MET A 753 7.71 8.93 3.00
CA MET A 753 8.25 7.67 3.55
C MET A 753 7.61 7.31 4.90
N SER A 754 6.84 8.23 5.48
CA SER A 754 5.87 7.93 6.53
C SER A 754 4.62 7.19 6.03
N GLN A 755 4.41 7.06 4.70
CA GLN A 755 3.29 6.27 4.18
C GLN A 755 3.60 4.79 4.37
N ARG A 756 2.70 4.16 5.07
CA ARG A 756 2.71 2.76 5.49
C ARG A 756 2.73 1.85 4.26
N GLY A 757 3.48 0.76 4.34
CA GLY A 757 3.42 -0.33 3.37
C GLY A 757 4.39 -0.25 2.19
N TRP A 758 5.20 0.81 2.00
CA TRP A 758 6.18 0.85 0.93
C TRP A 758 7.26 -0.26 1.02
N PRO A 759 7.73 -0.69 2.21
CA PRO A 759 8.74 -1.75 2.27
C PRO A 759 8.24 -3.11 1.78
N ARG A 760 6.92 -3.38 1.85
CA ARG A 760 6.32 -4.62 1.30
C ARG A 760 6.57 -4.80 -0.19
N ASN A 761 6.80 -3.71 -0.91
CA ASN A 761 7.01 -3.70 -2.35
C ASN A 761 8.48 -3.82 -2.74
N LEU A 762 9.43 -3.77 -1.78
CA LEU A 762 10.86 -3.94 -2.06
C LEU A 762 11.20 -5.27 -2.73
N PRO A 763 10.61 -6.42 -2.37
CA PRO A 763 10.88 -7.67 -3.08
C PRO A 763 10.60 -7.57 -4.57
N PHE A 764 9.48 -6.97 -5.00
CA PHE A 764 9.18 -6.76 -6.42
C PHE A 764 10.23 -5.90 -7.13
N VAL A 765 10.74 -4.86 -6.46
CA VAL A 765 11.77 -3.97 -7.01
C VAL A 765 13.09 -4.73 -7.17
N VAL A 766 13.53 -5.47 -6.15
CA VAL A 766 14.82 -6.18 -6.20
C VAL A 766 14.78 -7.43 -7.07
N GLU A 767 13.63 -8.05 -7.25
CA GLU A 767 13.40 -9.15 -8.19
C GLU A 767 13.46 -8.68 -9.64
N SER A 768 13.15 -7.42 -9.92
CA SER A 768 13.31 -6.83 -11.24
C SER A 768 14.79 -6.72 -11.64
N GLY A 769 15.05 -6.40 -12.90
CA GLY A 769 16.39 -6.30 -13.47
C GLY A 769 17.04 -4.93 -13.30
N GLY A 770 18.24 -4.82 -13.85
CA GLY A 770 19.05 -3.61 -13.83
C GLY A 770 19.97 -3.51 -12.60
N PRO A 771 20.79 -2.43 -12.51
CA PRO A 771 21.71 -2.24 -11.41
C PRO A 771 20.97 -2.01 -10.09
N ALA A 772 21.53 -2.50 -8.99
CA ALA A 772 21.16 -2.10 -7.64
C ALA A 772 22.19 -1.07 -7.16
N GLY A 773 21.91 0.19 -7.41
CA GLY A 773 22.82 1.30 -7.08
C GLY A 773 22.49 1.95 -5.73
N TYR A 774 22.83 3.23 -5.63
CA TYR A 774 22.70 4.03 -4.42
C TYR A 774 21.26 4.07 -3.88
N SER A 775 20.27 4.29 -4.75
CA SER A 775 18.87 4.48 -4.34
C SER A 775 18.23 3.21 -3.82
N VAL A 776 18.53 2.07 -4.45
CA VAL A 776 18.07 0.74 -4.00
C VAL A 776 18.64 0.43 -2.61
N HIS A 777 19.97 0.61 -2.42
CA HIS A 777 20.60 0.32 -1.13
C HIS A 777 20.12 1.28 -0.03
N LEU A 778 19.89 2.54 -0.36
CA LEU A 778 19.35 3.51 0.57
C LEU A 778 17.91 3.15 1.02
N ALA A 779 17.09 2.66 0.09
CA ALA A 779 15.77 2.15 0.42
C ALA A 779 15.85 0.92 1.35
N LEU A 780 16.78 -0.01 1.08
CA LEU A 780 17.02 -1.13 1.98
C LEU A 780 17.47 -0.66 3.37
N ALA A 781 18.41 0.30 3.44
CA ALA A 781 18.88 0.85 4.71
C ALA A 781 17.74 1.48 5.53
N PHE A 782 16.85 2.23 4.88
CA PHE A 782 15.64 2.75 5.54
C PHE A 782 14.70 1.64 5.98
N GLY A 783 14.45 0.66 5.12
CA GLY A 783 13.59 -0.49 5.46
C GLY A 783 14.11 -1.26 6.68
N LEU A 784 15.42 -1.47 6.79
CA LEU A 784 16.04 -2.17 7.92
C LEU A 784 15.90 -1.42 9.26
N ILE A 785 15.77 -0.09 9.24
CA ILE A 785 15.52 0.71 10.46
C ILE A 785 14.03 0.94 10.73
N TRP A 786 13.15 0.65 9.77
CA TRP A 786 11.70 0.81 9.88
C TRP A 786 11.11 -0.47 10.47
N GLN A 787 10.31 -0.39 11.52
CA GLN A 787 9.82 -1.58 12.23
C GLN A 787 8.61 -2.28 11.61
N THR A 788 8.11 -1.77 10.50
CA THR A 788 6.98 -2.37 9.80
C THR A 788 7.47 -3.09 8.55
N GLU A 789 6.89 -4.24 8.23
CA GLU A 789 7.23 -5.03 7.02
C GLU A 789 8.71 -5.50 7.00
N THR A 790 9.26 -5.82 8.18
CA THR A 790 10.68 -6.25 8.32
C THR A 790 11.00 -7.44 7.43
N ASP A 791 10.08 -8.39 7.31
CA ASP A 791 10.27 -9.61 6.52
C ASP A 791 10.48 -9.30 5.03
N SER A 792 9.66 -8.38 4.46
CA SER A 792 9.84 -7.95 3.06
C SER A 792 11.19 -7.28 2.81
N VAL A 793 11.71 -6.53 3.77
CA VAL A 793 13.04 -5.90 3.65
C VAL A 793 14.16 -6.94 3.75
N VAL A 794 14.03 -7.90 4.67
CA VAL A 794 14.97 -9.01 4.81
C VAL A 794 15.00 -9.85 3.54
N ASP A 795 13.82 -10.19 2.99
CA ASP A 795 13.71 -10.91 1.71
C ASP A 795 14.40 -10.13 0.59
N ALA A 796 14.21 -8.82 0.50
CA ALA A 796 14.86 -7.98 -0.50
C ALA A 796 16.39 -8.01 -0.36
N VAL A 797 16.94 -7.95 0.85
CA VAL A 797 18.38 -8.07 1.12
C VAL A 797 18.89 -9.45 0.71
N LEU A 798 18.18 -10.52 1.08
CA LEU A 798 18.54 -11.89 0.74
C LEU A 798 18.51 -12.17 -0.77
N VAL A 799 17.51 -11.64 -1.49
CA VAL A 799 17.41 -11.74 -2.96
C VAL A 799 18.63 -11.10 -3.63
N LEU A 800 18.99 -9.86 -3.24
CA LEU A 800 20.17 -9.19 -3.80
C LEU A 800 21.47 -9.90 -3.43
N ALA A 801 21.60 -10.41 -2.21
CA ALA A 801 22.76 -11.17 -1.77
C ALA A 801 22.90 -12.49 -2.57
N ALA A 802 21.80 -13.24 -2.73
CA ALA A 802 21.79 -14.50 -3.49
C ALA A 802 22.13 -14.28 -4.98
N ARG A 803 21.69 -13.15 -5.56
CA ARG A 803 22.04 -12.75 -6.92
C ARG A 803 23.43 -12.10 -7.06
N LYS A 804 24.17 -11.95 -5.96
CA LYS A 804 25.47 -11.24 -5.92
C LYS A 804 25.39 -9.79 -6.42
N GLN A 805 24.27 -9.13 -6.15
CA GLN A 805 23.97 -7.76 -6.55
C GLN A 805 23.92 -6.79 -5.36
N LEU A 806 24.07 -7.28 -4.13
CA LEU A 806 24.14 -6.47 -2.93
C LEU A 806 25.55 -5.90 -2.77
N ASP A 807 25.68 -4.58 -2.74
CA ASP A 807 26.88 -3.89 -2.26
C ASP A 807 26.77 -3.71 -0.74
N ALA A 808 27.36 -4.64 0.00
CA ALA A 808 27.31 -4.66 1.46
C ALA A 808 28.00 -3.44 2.09
N ASP A 809 29.08 -2.95 1.47
CA ASP A 809 29.81 -1.76 1.96
C ASP A 809 28.96 -0.50 1.77
N LEU A 810 28.27 -0.35 0.63
CA LEU A 810 27.34 0.73 0.38
C LEU A 810 26.17 0.71 1.36
N LEU A 811 25.54 -0.46 1.55
CA LEU A 811 24.44 -0.62 2.51
C LEU A 811 24.88 -0.27 3.94
N GLY A 812 26.08 -0.71 4.35
CA GLY A 812 26.65 -0.42 5.66
C GLY A 812 26.88 1.09 5.87
N ARG A 813 27.46 1.80 4.88
CA ARG A 813 27.66 3.25 4.94
C ARG A 813 26.34 4.02 5.01
N GLN A 814 25.32 3.56 4.31
CA GLN A 814 24.01 4.21 4.35
C GLN A 814 23.28 3.99 5.66
N LEU A 815 23.37 2.80 6.24
CA LEU A 815 22.89 2.53 7.60
C LEU A 815 23.61 3.41 8.63
N GLU A 816 24.94 3.50 8.55
CA GLU A 816 25.74 4.39 9.37
C GLU A 816 25.23 5.83 9.31
N ALA A 817 25.07 6.36 8.09
CA ALA A 817 24.61 7.72 7.87
C ALA A 817 23.23 7.98 8.49
N LEU A 818 22.26 7.08 8.26
CA LEU A 818 20.90 7.19 8.79
C LEU A 818 20.87 7.15 10.34
N LEU A 819 21.63 6.24 10.94
CA LEU A 819 21.68 6.08 12.39
C LEU A 819 22.38 7.26 13.06
N ASN A 820 23.48 7.79 12.49
CA ASN A 820 24.16 8.99 12.98
C ASN A 820 23.30 10.25 12.89
N HIS A 821 22.41 10.34 11.91
CA HIS A 821 21.44 11.44 11.80
C HIS A 821 20.21 11.29 12.71
N GLY A 822 20.12 10.19 13.46
CA GLY A 822 19.05 9.97 14.44
C GLY A 822 17.69 9.56 13.86
N TRP A 823 17.66 9.01 12.64
CA TRP A 823 16.42 8.48 12.05
C TRP A 823 15.85 7.30 12.83
N ALA A 824 16.71 6.50 13.46
CA ALA A 824 16.31 5.38 14.29
C ALA A 824 17.41 5.03 15.31
N TYR A 825 17.14 4.04 16.16
CA TYR A 825 18.13 3.45 17.02
C TYR A 825 18.74 2.19 16.38
N ALA A 826 20.04 1.96 16.60
CA ALA A 826 20.77 0.87 15.94
C ALA A 826 20.29 -0.54 16.34
N ASP A 827 19.59 -0.69 17.45
CA ASP A 827 19.00 -1.97 17.87
C ASP A 827 17.91 -2.46 16.90
N LYS A 828 17.22 -1.54 16.20
CA LYS A 828 16.23 -1.89 15.18
C LYS A 828 16.85 -2.51 13.93
N ALA A 829 17.86 -1.83 13.38
CA ALA A 829 18.64 -2.36 12.26
C ALA A 829 19.29 -3.71 12.62
N SER A 830 19.79 -3.84 13.87
CA SER A 830 20.36 -5.09 14.37
C SER A 830 19.35 -6.24 14.39
N ALA A 831 18.07 -5.97 14.72
CA ALA A 831 17.04 -7.00 14.72
C ALA A 831 16.76 -7.53 13.29
N SER A 832 16.59 -6.63 12.31
CA SER A 832 16.35 -7.00 10.91
C SER A 832 17.55 -7.74 10.29
N LEU A 833 18.78 -7.25 10.54
CA LEU A 833 20.00 -7.90 10.07
C LEU A 833 20.23 -9.28 10.75
N ARG A 834 19.77 -9.45 11.99
CA ARG A 834 19.81 -10.75 12.66
C ARG A 834 18.94 -11.77 11.95
N THR A 835 17.72 -11.39 11.57
CA THR A 835 16.83 -12.27 10.79
C THR A 835 17.50 -12.69 9.48
N ALA A 836 18.14 -11.76 8.77
CA ALA A 836 18.89 -12.10 7.55
C ALA A 836 20.05 -13.07 7.82
N ALA A 837 20.83 -12.85 8.89
CA ALA A 837 21.92 -13.73 9.26
C ALA A 837 21.41 -15.14 9.62
N GLU A 838 20.38 -15.24 10.46
CA GLU A 838 19.74 -16.51 10.86
C GLU A 838 19.14 -17.28 9.67
N THR A 839 18.78 -16.60 8.60
CA THR A 839 18.33 -17.21 7.31
C THR A 839 19.52 -17.74 6.48
N GLY A 840 20.77 -17.52 6.92
CA GLY A 840 21.97 -18.06 6.29
C GLY A 840 22.92 -17.00 5.71
N ALA A 841 22.65 -15.70 5.88
CA ALA A 841 23.43 -14.59 5.31
C ALA A 841 24.51 -14.05 6.27
N TYR A 842 25.19 -14.89 7.05
CA TYR A 842 26.14 -14.44 8.08
C TYR A 842 27.30 -13.64 7.49
N ALA A 843 27.89 -14.06 6.37
CA ALA A 843 29.01 -13.37 5.75
C ALA A 843 28.57 -12.04 5.10
N THR A 844 27.40 -12.02 4.47
CA THR A 844 26.80 -10.79 3.94
C THR A 844 26.53 -9.78 5.06
N VAL A 845 25.86 -10.20 6.15
CA VAL A 845 25.56 -9.34 7.28
C VAL A 845 26.85 -8.86 7.97
N TRP A 846 27.87 -9.71 8.10
CA TRP A 846 29.18 -9.30 8.59
C TRP A 846 29.77 -8.16 7.75
N SER A 847 29.73 -8.28 6.42
CA SER A 847 30.25 -7.26 5.51
C SER A 847 29.53 -5.92 5.69
N VAL A 848 28.19 -5.93 5.84
CA VAL A 848 27.39 -4.73 6.13
C VAL A 848 27.81 -4.11 7.48
N LEU A 849 27.93 -4.93 8.53
CA LEU A 849 28.30 -4.48 9.86
C LEU A 849 29.72 -3.93 9.90
N ARG A 850 30.66 -4.59 9.22
CA ARG A 850 32.05 -4.14 9.10
C ARG A 850 32.15 -2.73 8.52
N ALA A 851 31.32 -2.42 7.52
CA ALA A 851 31.28 -1.11 6.88
C ALA A 851 30.57 -0.05 7.76
N ALA A 852 29.57 -0.44 8.55
CA ALA A 852 28.78 0.50 9.36
C ALA A 852 29.45 0.82 10.72
N LEU A 853 30.11 -0.14 11.35
CA LEU A 853 30.62 -0.02 12.73
C LEU A 853 31.58 1.14 12.94
N PRO A 854 32.57 1.44 12.06
CA PRO A 854 33.49 2.54 12.27
C PRO A 854 32.80 3.87 12.62
N GLY A 855 31.84 4.30 11.80
CA GLY A 855 31.15 5.56 12.02
C GLY A 855 30.11 5.52 13.16
N LEU A 856 29.59 4.33 13.51
CA LEU A 856 28.64 4.18 14.62
C LEU A 856 29.31 4.16 16.01
N LEU A 857 30.63 3.89 16.07
CA LEU A 857 31.38 3.72 17.32
C LEU A 857 32.26 4.93 17.69
N GLY A 858 32.26 5.99 16.93
CA GLY A 858 33.11 7.20 17.14
C GLY A 858 33.31 7.61 18.61
N ASP A 859 33.58 8.88 18.92
CA ASP A 859 33.81 9.33 20.28
C ASP A 859 32.67 8.99 21.25
N THR A 860 31.43 9.07 20.77
CA THR A 860 30.22 8.63 21.48
C THR A 860 29.45 7.64 20.65
N PRO A 861 29.43 6.34 20.99
CA PRO A 861 28.69 5.35 20.26
C PRO A 861 27.21 5.71 20.16
N VAL A 862 26.61 5.45 18.99
CA VAL A 862 25.18 5.70 18.78
C VAL A 862 24.31 4.83 19.70
N ARG A 863 23.11 5.31 20.00
CA ARG A 863 22.17 4.55 20.83
C ARG A 863 21.78 3.22 20.14
N GLY A 864 21.96 2.10 20.85
CA GLY A 864 21.73 0.75 20.31
C GLY A 864 22.97 0.07 19.73
N ALA A 865 24.15 0.72 19.71
CA ALA A 865 25.40 0.15 19.18
C ALA A 865 25.78 -1.18 19.85
N ALA A 866 25.41 -1.40 21.12
CA ALA A 866 25.67 -2.66 21.82
C ALA A 866 25.02 -3.88 21.12
N ALA A 867 23.82 -3.71 20.53
CA ALA A 867 23.12 -4.77 19.81
C ALA A 867 23.81 -5.06 18.46
N MET A 868 24.26 -4.02 17.76
CA MET A 868 25.03 -4.16 16.51
C MET A 868 26.35 -4.89 16.74
N LEU A 869 27.08 -4.53 17.80
CA LEU A 869 28.32 -5.21 18.22
C LEU A 869 28.07 -6.68 18.58
N ALA A 870 26.98 -6.99 19.30
CA ALA A 870 26.66 -8.37 19.65
C ALA A 870 26.38 -9.22 18.40
N LEU A 871 25.64 -8.68 17.43
CA LEU A 871 25.41 -9.34 16.15
C LEU A 871 26.72 -9.49 15.36
N ALA A 872 27.58 -8.47 15.38
CA ALA A 872 28.90 -8.52 14.72
C ALA A 872 29.79 -9.61 15.29
N VAL A 873 29.80 -9.82 16.62
CA VAL A 873 30.52 -10.94 17.26
C VAL A 873 30.04 -12.28 16.71
N GLU A 874 28.74 -12.47 16.64
CA GLU A 874 28.13 -13.70 16.15
C GLU A 874 28.49 -13.96 14.67
N CYS A 875 28.28 -12.94 13.81
CA CYS A 875 28.58 -13.06 12.40
C CYS A 875 30.08 -13.28 12.14
N ALA A 876 30.96 -12.49 12.79
CA ALA A 876 32.40 -12.64 12.63
C ALA A 876 32.90 -14.02 13.05
N SER A 877 32.41 -14.54 14.19
CA SER A 877 32.77 -15.88 14.66
C SER A 877 32.33 -16.97 13.72
N ARG A 878 31.11 -16.90 13.16
CA ARG A 878 30.59 -17.90 12.21
C ARG A 878 31.28 -17.84 10.85
N CYS A 879 31.64 -16.63 10.38
CA CYS A 879 32.33 -16.47 9.08
C CYS A 879 33.83 -16.76 9.18
N GLY A 880 34.38 -16.96 10.39
CA GLY A 880 35.83 -17.01 10.59
C GLY A 880 36.51 -15.69 10.20
N ALA A 881 35.82 -14.55 10.33
CA ALA A 881 36.34 -13.25 9.94
C ALA A 881 37.61 -12.90 10.76
N LYS A 882 38.61 -12.35 10.09
CA LYS A 882 39.88 -11.91 10.70
C LYS A 882 40.16 -10.46 10.31
N GLY A 883 40.93 -9.77 11.15
CA GLY A 883 41.34 -8.40 10.87
C GLY A 883 41.12 -7.47 12.09
N GLU A 884 41.23 -6.18 11.87
CA GLU A 884 41.06 -5.17 12.90
C GLU A 884 40.10 -4.07 12.44
N ILE A 885 39.29 -3.60 13.36
CA ILE A 885 38.49 -2.37 13.24
C ILE A 885 38.97 -1.42 14.34
N ALA A 886 39.61 -0.32 13.94
CA ALA A 886 40.30 0.60 14.86
C ALA A 886 39.35 1.12 15.95
N GLU A 887 38.11 1.47 15.60
CA GLU A 887 37.09 2.00 16.52
C GLU A 887 36.63 0.94 17.52
N VAL A 888 36.56 -0.33 17.11
CA VAL A 888 36.27 -1.45 18.01
C VAL A 888 37.41 -1.65 19.00
N THR A 889 38.66 -1.64 18.53
CA THR A 889 39.85 -1.72 19.39
C THR A 889 39.89 -0.56 20.39
N ALA A 890 39.71 0.66 19.93
CA ALA A 890 39.69 1.85 20.81
C ALA A 890 38.56 1.79 21.85
N LEU A 891 37.39 1.27 21.48
CA LEU A 891 36.27 1.10 22.41
C LEU A 891 36.53 -0.04 23.41
N ALA A 892 37.14 -1.13 22.97
CA ALA A 892 37.48 -2.29 23.82
C ALA A 892 38.47 -1.93 24.91
N ASP A 893 39.37 -0.99 24.63
CA ASP A 893 40.41 -0.50 25.57
C ASP A 893 39.88 0.50 26.59
N ARG A 894 38.66 1.03 26.40
CA ARG A 894 38.05 1.94 27.37
C ARG A 894 37.83 1.25 28.73
N LYS A 895 38.09 1.96 29.80
CA LYS A 895 37.73 1.53 31.15
C LYS A 895 36.22 1.52 31.31
N GLY A 896 35.65 0.40 31.73
CA GLY A 896 34.21 0.29 31.97
C GLY A 896 33.65 -1.10 31.79
N SER A 897 32.41 -1.30 32.25
CA SER A 897 31.67 -2.58 32.17
C SER A 897 30.35 -2.46 31.40
N SER A 898 30.18 -1.37 30.61
CA SER A 898 28.99 -1.23 29.80
C SER A 898 28.88 -2.37 28.77
N GLN A 899 27.67 -2.72 28.38
CA GLN A 899 27.45 -3.79 27.40
C GLN A 899 28.16 -3.50 26.06
N THR A 900 28.23 -2.23 25.68
CA THR A 900 28.93 -1.80 24.45
C THR A 900 30.43 -2.11 24.52
N VAL A 901 31.10 -1.79 25.65
CA VAL A 901 32.52 -2.09 25.88
C VAL A 901 32.76 -3.61 25.94
N LYS A 902 31.87 -4.35 26.59
CA LYS A 902 31.98 -5.83 26.66
C LYS A 902 31.90 -6.46 25.27
N ASN A 903 30.92 -6.05 24.48
CA ASN A 903 30.72 -6.58 23.11
C ASN A 903 31.86 -6.14 22.16
N ALA A 904 32.44 -4.94 22.34
CA ALA A 904 33.64 -4.51 21.60
C ALA A 904 34.87 -5.40 21.92
N ARG A 905 35.08 -5.79 23.18
CA ARG A 905 36.13 -6.74 23.54
C ARG A 905 35.93 -8.11 22.92
N LEU A 906 34.71 -8.65 22.99
CA LEU A 906 34.37 -9.91 22.37
C LEU A 906 34.58 -9.89 20.85
N LEU A 907 34.18 -8.79 20.18
CA LEU A 907 34.37 -8.65 18.73
C LEU A 907 35.87 -8.58 18.37
N ARG A 908 36.63 -7.76 19.08
CA ARG A 908 38.10 -7.71 18.91
C ARG A 908 38.76 -9.07 19.06
N ASP A 909 38.35 -9.84 20.08
CA ASP A 909 38.91 -11.16 20.35
C ASP A 909 38.48 -12.19 19.30
N ALA A 910 37.27 -12.08 18.75
CA ALA A 910 36.79 -12.92 17.63
C ALA A 910 37.50 -12.62 16.28
N LEU A 911 37.98 -11.37 16.09
CA LEU A 911 38.70 -10.95 14.89
C LEU A 911 40.22 -11.30 14.91
N ARG A 912 40.77 -11.71 16.05
CA ARG A 912 42.13 -12.22 16.18
C ARG A 912 42.23 -13.67 15.71
#